data_2f9c0072818a176399119977f68c7f91
#
_entry.id   2f9c0072818a176399119977f68c7f91
#
_cell.length_a   1.000
_cell.length_b   1.000
_cell.length_c   1.000
_cell.angle_alpha   90.00
_cell.angle_beta   90.00
_cell.angle_gamma   90.00
#
_symmetry.space_group_name_H-M   'P 1'
#
loop_
_entity.id
_entity.type
_entity.pdbx_description
1 polymer ?
#
loop_
_entity_poly.entity_id
_entity_poly.type
_entity_poly.pdbx_seq_one_letter_code
_entity_poly.pdbx_strand_id
1 'polypeptide(L)'
;MKFTLSWLKDHLDTTASLAEITEKLVTLGLEVEGVEDPAEKLKGFVVAQVVEAGRHPNADRLSLCYADAGNGEHLQVVCGAPNVRTGMKVAFAPVGVTIPATGTILKKGKIRDVDSLGMFCSATELEMGQDADGILDLDPSLPAGMPLAEALGVIDPIIDVAITPNRADCFGVRGIARDLAASGLGTLKALAYKAISESFSCPIAVTIEDSQACPDFQARVIRNVRNGPSPDWVQRRLRAIGLRPLSALVDMTNYLTFDLGRPLHVFDLTKIQGNLTVRLSKAGETFTALNGKSYTLADGMTVIADASGVLSLGGVMGGMSTACLENTVDVLVECASFDPVRTAQTGRVLSILSDARTRFERGVDPLSVRPGLEAAADLIGQWCGGSVSETAVATHQNPQPKVERPPVTLTHHKLNALSGCAIPLTEAKQFLETLGFTILSLDLDSLTVQAPTWRGDIEGPADLVEEILRLKGYDQVPSVPLPSVSSAPKLPSVPSMVKRVLASRGLNEVVTWSFMAEGLAAPFGGTDPSLRLLNPISVDLGFMRPSLIPNLIEAAVRNQSRGQETVALFEVGPQFEKDAQRLVATGILAGQTGPRHWAQAPRPVDVFDAKAHTLAVLTTMGVTETALQIDTSGPDYYHPGRKGCFRQGNRIVAVFGEMHPLVMTQMGGEGAFAGFEVFLEQLPPLKTKKPPLHLSPYQPVVRDFAFLVDEVVPADQVVKAATKADRTLITAIHIFDAYKGEKLPEGKKSLAIQVRLEPEAGTLTEAQITEVCDKIVSNVIKATNGALRSL
;
A
#
# COMPACT_ATOMS: atom_id res chain seq x y z
N MET A 1 17.18 -3.57 0.73
CA MET A 1 18.47 -4.31 0.60
C MET A 1 19.49 -3.65 1.50
N LYS A 2 19.87 -4.36 2.58
CA LYS A 2 20.84 -3.84 3.55
C LYS A 2 22.25 -4.30 3.24
N PHE A 3 23.22 -3.44 3.41
CA PHE A 3 24.65 -3.73 3.31
C PHE A 3 25.47 -2.71 4.08
N THR A 4 26.72 -3.03 4.41
CA THR A 4 27.60 -2.09 5.09
C THR A 4 28.50 -1.35 4.10
N LEU A 5 28.99 -0.17 4.50
CA LEU A 5 29.89 0.64 3.68
C LEU A 5 31.19 -0.10 3.35
N SER A 6 31.78 -0.82 4.33
CA SER A 6 32.99 -1.61 4.08
C SER A 6 32.73 -2.75 3.10
N TRP A 7 31.57 -3.38 3.16
CA TRP A 7 31.18 -4.44 2.22
C TRP A 7 31.06 -3.90 0.79
N LEU A 8 30.44 -2.71 0.62
CA LEU A 8 30.40 -2.04 -0.67
C LEU A 8 31.80 -1.75 -1.21
N LYS A 9 32.72 -1.28 -0.33
CA LYS A 9 34.10 -0.96 -0.69
C LYS A 9 34.96 -2.19 -1.02
N ASP A 10 34.52 -3.40 -0.67
CA ASP A 10 35.19 -4.62 -1.19
C ASP A 10 35.01 -4.77 -2.70
N HIS A 11 33.89 -4.28 -3.25
CA HIS A 11 33.58 -4.33 -4.68
C HIS A 11 33.88 -3.03 -5.42
N LEU A 12 33.91 -1.91 -4.74
CA LEU A 12 34.09 -0.58 -5.32
C LEU A 12 35.35 0.09 -4.75
N ASP A 13 36.30 0.40 -5.62
CA ASP A 13 37.43 1.27 -5.27
C ASP A 13 36.98 2.72 -5.36
N THR A 14 36.78 3.36 -4.22
CA THR A 14 36.27 4.72 -4.12
C THR A 14 36.77 5.44 -2.89
N THR A 15 37.02 6.74 -3.04
CA THR A 15 37.32 7.67 -1.94
C THR A 15 36.09 8.45 -1.49
N ALA A 16 34.93 8.20 -2.12
CA ALA A 16 33.70 8.92 -1.81
C ALA A 16 33.28 8.68 -0.35
N SER A 17 32.74 9.73 0.25
CA SER A 17 32.14 9.70 1.58
C SER A 17 30.78 8.97 1.56
N LEU A 18 30.31 8.57 2.75
CA LEU A 18 28.99 7.95 2.91
C LEU A 18 27.87 8.84 2.32
N ALA A 19 27.94 10.17 2.54
CA ALA A 19 26.96 11.11 2.03
C ALA A 19 26.94 11.15 0.50
N GLU A 20 28.10 11.21 -0.16
CA GLU A 20 28.20 11.20 -1.63
C GLU A 20 27.69 9.87 -2.23
N ILE A 21 27.95 8.73 -1.55
CA ILE A 21 27.46 7.43 -1.99
C ILE A 21 25.94 7.36 -1.89
N THR A 22 25.35 7.79 -0.77
CA THR A 22 23.89 7.75 -0.57
C THR A 22 23.15 8.71 -1.49
N GLU A 23 23.67 9.90 -1.73
CA GLU A 23 23.13 10.84 -2.71
C GLU A 23 23.18 10.27 -4.13
N LYS A 24 24.31 9.65 -4.49
CA LYS A 24 24.46 9.02 -5.81
C LYS A 24 23.52 7.83 -6.00
N LEU A 25 23.30 7.00 -4.99
CA LEU A 25 22.33 5.90 -5.06
C LEU A 25 20.92 6.43 -5.40
N VAL A 26 20.46 7.48 -4.72
CA VAL A 26 19.16 8.08 -4.98
C VAL A 26 19.09 8.62 -6.42
N THR A 27 20.11 9.30 -6.90
CA THR A 27 20.12 9.85 -8.28
C THR A 27 20.15 8.75 -9.35
N LEU A 28 20.66 7.56 -9.03
CA LEU A 28 20.67 6.39 -9.90
C LEU A 28 19.35 5.59 -9.86
N GLY A 29 18.34 6.03 -9.08
CA GLY A 29 17.07 5.34 -8.93
C GLY A 29 17.07 4.22 -7.89
N LEU A 30 18.10 4.16 -7.03
CA LEU A 30 18.21 3.25 -5.90
C LEU A 30 17.89 4.04 -4.61
N GLU A 31 16.62 4.07 -4.22
CA GLU A 31 16.11 4.84 -3.08
C GLU A 31 16.74 4.39 -1.77
N VAL A 32 17.39 5.30 -1.05
CA VAL A 32 17.94 5.04 0.28
C VAL A 32 16.84 5.22 1.32
N GLU A 33 16.36 4.12 1.89
CA GLU A 33 15.33 4.12 2.95
C GLU A 33 15.88 4.57 4.29
N GLY A 34 17.17 4.32 4.54
CA GLY A 34 17.83 4.74 5.77
C GLY A 34 19.33 4.48 5.77
N VAL A 35 19.99 5.19 6.65
CA VAL A 35 21.40 4.98 6.99
C VAL A 35 21.49 4.86 8.50
N GLU A 36 22.05 3.76 8.98
CA GLU A 36 22.33 3.52 10.38
C GLU A 36 23.83 3.52 10.59
N ASP A 37 24.33 4.48 11.39
CA ASP A 37 25.73 4.52 11.80
C ASP A 37 25.83 4.11 13.27
N PRO A 38 26.22 2.88 13.57
CA PRO A 38 26.39 2.41 14.94
C PRO A 38 27.47 3.18 15.73
N ALA A 39 28.45 3.76 15.04
CA ALA A 39 29.50 4.55 15.68
C ALA A 39 28.93 5.88 16.22
N GLU A 40 28.01 6.53 15.52
CA GLU A 40 27.34 7.75 16.01
C GLU A 40 26.48 7.46 17.25
N LYS A 41 25.79 6.30 17.32
CA LYS A 41 25.02 5.89 18.52
C LYS A 41 25.89 5.72 19.75
N LEU A 42 27.14 5.26 19.54
CA LEU A 42 28.12 5.02 20.60
C LEU A 42 29.11 6.18 20.79
N LYS A 43 28.83 7.31 20.22
CA LYS A 43 29.69 8.50 20.29
C LYS A 43 29.86 8.98 21.74
N GLY A 44 31.09 9.07 22.18
CA GLY A 44 31.44 9.47 23.53
C GLY A 44 31.51 8.33 24.55
N PHE A 45 31.07 7.12 24.19
CA PHE A 45 31.34 5.91 25.02
C PHE A 45 32.76 5.42 24.82
N VAL A 46 33.38 4.98 25.91
CA VAL A 46 34.75 4.47 25.87
C VAL A 46 34.90 3.14 26.65
N VAL A 47 35.94 2.44 26.35
CA VAL A 47 36.40 1.31 27.20
C VAL A 47 36.96 1.89 28.50
N ALA A 48 36.48 1.44 29.65
CA ALA A 48 37.09 1.76 30.93
C ALA A 48 37.55 0.51 31.64
N GLN A 49 38.63 0.65 32.44
CA GLN A 49 39.09 -0.41 33.33
C GLN A 49 38.53 -0.15 34.73
N VAL A 50 37.89 -1.14 35.31
CA VAL A 50 37.50 -1.10 36.72
C VAL A 50 38.74 -1.34 37.56
N VAL A 51 39.28 -0.26 38.13
CA VAL A 51 40.51 -0.30 38.94
C VAL A 51 40.22 -0.92 40.29
N GLU A 52 39.10 -0.59 40.89
CA GLU A 52 38.62 -1.10 42.16
C GLU A 52 37.09 -1.23 42.15
N ALA A 53 36.57 -2.32 42.67
CA ALA A 53 35.16 -2.56 42.92
C ALA A 53 34.94 -3.04 44.34
N GLY A 54 34.21 -2.25 45.15
CA GLY A 54 33.92 -2.54 46.56
C GLY A 54 32.41 -2.43 46.83
N ARG A 55 32.00 -2.81 48.05
CA ARG A 55 30.61 -2.64 48.50
C ARG A 55 30.26 -1.15 48.66
N HIS A 56 29.08 -0.77 48.21
CA HIS A 56 28.54 0.57 48.47
C HIS A 56 28.28 0.79 49.96
N PRO A 57 28.74 1.92 50.55
CA PRO A 57 28.62 2.17 51.97
C PRO A 57 27.18 2.20 52.49
N ASN A 58 26.21 2.59 51.69
CA ASN A 58 24.83 2.81 52.11
C ASN A 58 23.80 1.92 51.34
N ALA A 59 24.28 0.81 50.63
CA ALA A 59 23.35 -0.05 49.89
C ALA A 59 23.98 -1.45 49.64
N ASP A 60 23.30 -2.50 50.08
CA ASP A 60 23.76 -3.89 50.00
C ASP A 60 23.82 -4.47 48.59
N ARG A 61 23.03 -3.92 47.65
CA ARG A 61 22.91 -4.40 46.26
C ARG A 61 23.68 -3.55 45.27
N LEU A 62 24.45 -2.58 45.69
CA LEU A 62 25.23 -1.70 44.87
C LEU A 62 26.71 -1.87 45.12
N SER A 63 27.53 -1.65 44.11
CA SER A 63 28.98 -1.58 44.17
C SER A 63 29.44 -0.13 43.96
N LEU A 64 30.41 0.28 44.74
CA LEU A 64 31.16 1.50 44.54
C LEU A 64 32.46 1.13 43.77
N CYS A 65 32.58 1.68 42.59
CA CYS A 65 33.67 1.37 41.68
C CYS A 65 34.49 2.62 41.37
N TYR A 66 35.74 2.42 41.08
CA TYR A 66 36.64 3.40 40.50
C TYR A 66 37.10 2.91 39.13
N ALA A 67 36.90 3.72 38.08
CA ALA A 67 37.20 3.34 36.71
C ALA A 67 38.21 4.32 36.09
N ASP A 68 39.17 3.79 35.38
CA ASP A 68 40.05 4.53 34.48
C ASP A 68 39.52 4.48 33.06
N ALA A 69 39.18 5.66 32.54
CA ALA A 69 38.70 5.86 31.16
C ALA A 69 39.83 6.24 30.18
N GLY A 70 41.09 5.95 30.53
CA GLY A 70 42.25 6.16 29.66
C GLY A 70 42.99 7.48 29.85
N ASN A 71 42.57 8.30 30.80
CA ASN A 71 43.24 9.58 31.13
C ASN A 71 44.04 9.52 32.45
N GLY A 72 44.08 8.35 33.10
CA GLY A 72 44.73 8.16 34.38
C GLY A 72 43.97 8.69 35.60
N GLU A 73 42.78 9.26 35.40
CA GLU A 73 41.87 9.68 36.48
C GLU A 73 40.97 8.53 36.90
N HIS A 74 40.81 8.30 38.18
CA HIS A 74 39.90 7.28 38.70
C HIS A 74 38.52 7.90 38.93
N LEU A 75 37.60 7.67 37.98
CA LEU A 75 36.23 8.16 38.07
C LEU A 75 35.41 7.28 39.00
N GLN A 76 34.71 7.90 39.94
CA GLN A 76 33.84 7.19 40.88
C GLN A 76 32.51 6.86 40.18
N VAL A 77 32.12 5.58 40.20
CA VAL A 77 30.90 5.07 39.56
C VAL A 77 30.15 4.15 40.52
N VAL A 78 28.85 4.37 40.67
CA VAL A 78 27.98 3.46 41.43
C VAL A 78 27.33 2.51 40.43
N CYS A 79 27.53 1.20 40.62
CA CYS A 79 27.05 0.16 39.73
C CYS A 79 26.14 -0.83 40.45
N GLY A 80 24.99 -1.16 39.83
CA GLY A 80 24.06 -2.16 40.34
C GLY A 80 24.17 -3.54 39.69
N ALA A 81 25.10 -3.72 38.73
CA ALA A 81 25.26 -4.98 38.04
C ALA A 81 25.96 -6.03 38.92
N PRO A 82 25.48 -7.29 38.90
CA PRO A 82 26.02 -8.34 39.75
C PRO A 82 27.39 -8.85 39.29
N ASN A 83 27.76 -8.62 38.03
CA ASN A 83 29.00 -9.14 37.43
C ASN A 83 30.20 -8.20 37.53
N VAL A 84 30.04 -6.98 38.09
CA VAL A 84 31.12 -6.01 38.19
C VAL A 84 32.23 -6.52 39.10
N ARG A 85 33.49 -6.40 38.68
CA ARG A 85 34.69 -6.86 39.43
C ARG A 85 35.92 -6.01 39.12
N THR A 86 36.82 -5.94 40.06
CA THR A 86 38.15 -5.32 39.86
C THR A 86 38.90 -5.97 38.71
N GLY A 87 39.53 -5.15 37.87
CA GLY A 87 40.29 -5.59 36.70
C GLY A 87 39.47 -5.75 35.42
N MET A 88 38.13 -5.70 35.50
CA MET A 88 37.20 -5.84 34.36
C MET A 88 37.33 -4.67 33.39
N LYS A 89 37.28 -4.95 32.10
CA LYS A 89 37.06 -3.94 31.03
C LYS A 89 35.58 -3.82 30.75
N VAL A 90 35.06 -2.60 30.73
CA VAL A 90 33.63 -2.33 30.64
C VAL A 90 33.32 -1.26 29.62
N ALA A 91 32.12 -1.30 29.09
CA ALA A 91 31.55 -0.18 28.32
C ALA A 91 31.16 0.96 29.28
N PHE A 92 31.80 2.10 29.16
CA PHE A 92 31.64 3.25 30.05
C PHE A 92 31.01 4.43 29.34
N ALA A 93 29.95 4.93 29.92
CA ALA A 93 29.28 6.18 29.50
C ALA A 93 29.72 7.31 30.45
N PRO A 94 30.49 8.30 29.96
CA PRO A 94 30.80 9.50 30.74
C PRO A 94 29.57 10.39 30.90
N VAL A 95 29.62 11.30 31.87
CA VAL A 95 28.58 12.37 32.01
C VAL A 95 28.51 13.21 30.72
N GLY A 96 27.30 13.46 30.22
CA GLY A 96 27.03 14.20 28.99
C GLY A 96 26.71 13.33 27.78
N VAL A 97 26.92 12.03 27.86
CA VAL A 97 26.59 11.09 26.77
C VAL A 97 25.11 10.68 26.81
N THR A 98 24.50 10.51 25.67
CA THR A 98 23.10 10.02 25.55
C THR A 98 23.09 8.51 25.55
N ILE A 99 22.29 7.90 26.44
CA ILE A 99 22.10 6.44 26.49
C ILE A 99 21.16 6.02 25.37
N PRO A 100 21.56 5.16 24.41
CA PRO A 100 20.75 4.82 23.25
C PRO A 100 19.34 4.32 23.58
N ALA A 101 19.22 3.34 24.47
CA ALA A 101 17.95 2.69 24.80
C ALA A 101 16.89 3.63 25.41
N THR A 102 17.32 4.71 26.08
CA THR A 102 16.40 5.61 26.80
C THR A 102 16.33 7.02 26.21
N GLY A 103 17.26 7.38 25.32
CA GLY A 103 17.43 8.74 24.80
C GLY A 103 17.85 9.76 25.88
N THR A 104 18.20 9.30 27.10
CA THR A 104 18.49 10.19 28.24
C THR A 104 19.95 10.61 28.24
N ILE A 105 20.22 11.90 28.40
CA ILE A 105 21.57 12.41 28.59
C ILE A 105 22.00 12.09 30.02
N LEU A 106 23.12 11.37 30.19
CA LEU A 106 23.67 10.98 31.45
C LEU A 106 24.17 12.23 32.20
N LYS A 107 23.65 12.43 33.41
CA LYS A 107 24.05 13.54 34.30
C LYS A 107 24.83 12.99 35.50
N LYS A 108 25.69 13.82 36.09
CA LYS A 108 26.26 13.50 37.38
C LYS A 108 25.13 13.18 38.36
N GLY A 109 25.16 11.95 38.87
CA GLY A 109 24.14 11.45 39.81
C GLY A 109 24.66 11.32 41.23
N LYS A 110 23.77 11.41 42.23
CA LYS A 110 24.05 11.07 43.59
C LYS A 110 23.16 9.88 43.97
N ILE A 111 23.77 8.70 44.17
CA ILE A 111 23.07 7.45 44.40
C ILE A 111 23.33 7.03 45.85
N ARG A 112 22.29 7.02 46.68
CA ARG A 112 22.41 6.70 48.16
C ARG A 112 23.53 7.47 48.83
N ASP A 113 23.59 8.79 48.59
CA ASP A 113 24.59 9.74 49.10
C ASP A 113 26.04 9.60 48.56
N VAL A 114 26.25 8.79 47.55
CA VAL A 114 27.56 8.62 46.85
C VAL A 114 27.45 9.18 45.45
N ASP A 115 28.39 10.00 45.05
CA ASP A 115 28.44 10.58 43.70
C ASP A 115 28.80 9.51 42.66
N SER A 116 28.09 9.53 41.51
CA SER A 116 28.43 8.74 40.32
C SER A 116 28.74 9.65 39.13
N LEU A 117 29.94 9.53 38.58
CA LEU A 117 30.51 10.34 37.49
C LEU A 117 30.42 9.66 36.13
N GLY A 118 29.57 8.65 36.00
CA GLY A 118 29.36 7.89 34.76
C GLY A 118 28.53 6.66 35.04
N MET A 119 28.39 5.82 34.01
CA MET A 119 27.65 4.57 34.08
C MET A 119 28.38 3.46 33.31
N PHE A 120 28.39 2.26 33.86
CA PHE A 120 28.78 1.05 33.14
C PHE A 120 27.55 0.51 32.43
N CYS A 121 27.66 0.17 31.16
CA CYS A 121 26.51 -0.17 30.31
C CYS A 121 26.39 -1.67 30.05
N SER A 122 25.15 -2.14 30.04
CA SER A 122 24.73 -3.45 29.54
C SER A 122 24.54 -3.44 28.02
N ALA A 123 24.38 -4.61 27.41
CA ALA A 123 24.06 -4.73 26.00
C ALA A 123 22.69 -4.07 25.65
N THR A 124 21.73 -4.16 26.57
CA THR A 124 20.40 -3.55 26.41
C THR A 124 20.45 -2.04 26.39
N GLU A 125 21.24 -1.41 27.29
CA GLU A 125 21.37 0.06 27.33
C GLU A 125 22.02 0.64 26.07
N LEU A 126 22.88 -0.15 25.41
CA LEU A 126 23.54 0.21 24.16
C LEU A 126 22.76 -0.20 22.90
N GLU A 127 21.55 -0.78 23.03
CA GLU A 127 20.76 -1.38 21.93
C GLU A 127 21.51 -2.48 21.15
N MET A 128 22.38 -3.23 21.83
CA MET A 128 23.21 -4.26 21.21
C MET A 128 22.75 -5.70 21.51
N GLY A 129 21.62 -5.87 22.18
CA GLY A 129 21.04 -7.15 22.54
C GLY A 129 19.99 -7.04 23.64
N GLN A 130 19.39 -8.18 24.00
CA GLN A 130 18.36 -8.24 25.07
C GLN A 130 18.92 -8.68 26.43
N ASP A 131 20.25 -8.89 26.53
CA ASP A 131 20.90 -9.28 27.78
C ASP A 131 20.98 -8.08 28.73
N ALA A 132 20.23 -8.14 29.82
CA ALA A 132 20.19 -7.15 30.89
C ALA A 132 20.74 -7.68 32.22
N ASP A 133 21.28 -8.90 32.27
CA ASP A 133 21.68 -9.56 33.50
C ASP A 133 22.99 -9.01 34.10
N GLY A 134 23.67 -8.12 33.35
CA GLY A 134 24.90 -7.48 33.82
C GLY A 134 25.41 -6.42 32.85
N ILE A 135 26.54 -5.80 33.19
CA ILE A 135 27.28 -4.92 32.31
C ILE A 135 28.14 -5.72 31.33
N LEU A 136 28.43 -5.11 30.17
CA LEU A 136 29.27 -5.73 29.16
C LEU A 136 30.68 -5.98 29.68
N ASP A 137 31.11 -7.25 29.61
CA ASP A 137 32.46 -7.69 29.91
C ASP A 137 33.27 -7.70 28.63
N LEU A 138 34.18 -6.74 28.50
CA LEU A 138 34.96 -6.54 27.28
C LEU A 138 36.31 -7.31 27.38
N ASP A 139 36.94 -7.56 26.22
CA ASP A 139 38.24 -8.21 26.13
C ASP A 139 39.26 -7.46 27.00
N PRO A 140 39.96 -8.18 27.94
CA PRO A 140 40.95 -7.57 28.83
C PRO A 140 42.13 -6.89 28.11
N SER A 141 42.40 -7.25 26.86
CA SER A 141 43.48 -6.67 26.05
C SER A 141 43.18 -5.26 25.52
N LEU A 142 41.92 -4.84 25.53
CA LEU A 142 41.50 -3.53 25.00
C LEU A 142 42.07 -2.39 25.84
N PRO A 143 42.65 -1.33 25.23
CA PRO A 143 43.15 -0.20 25.97
C PRO A 143 42.03 0.62 26.60
N ALA A 144 42.19 1.07 27.83
CA ALA A 144 41.29 2.03 28.44
C ALA A 144 41.32 3.35 27.63
N GLY A 145 40.18 4.01 27.50
CA GLY A 145 40.02 5.21 26.70
C GLY A 145 39.76 4.97 25.21
N MET A 146 39.87 3.72 24.75
CA MET A 146 39.52 3.40 23.35
C MET A 146 38.05 3.67 23.10
N PRO A 147 37.65 4.33 21.97
CA PRO A 147 36.25 4.50 21.61
C PRO A 147 35.52 3.17 21.61
N LEU A 148 34.34 3.10 22.26
CA LEU A 148 33.61 1.85 22.42
C LEU A 148 33.18 1.24 21.06
N ALA A 149 32.81 2.06 20.10
CA ALA A 149 32.44 1.59 18.76
C ALA A 149 33.60 0.83 18.07
N GLU A 150 34.84 1.31 18.24
CA GLU A 150 36.04 0.65 17.72
C GLU A 150 36.32 -0.65 18.47
N ALA A 151 36.22 -0.63 19.80
CA ALA A 151 36.43 -1.78 20.66
C ALA A 151 35.45 -2.92 20.33
N LEU A 152 34.24 -2.61 19.98
CA LEU A 152 33.19 -3.56 19.60
C LEU A 152 33.19 -3.91 18.09
N GLY A 153 34.01 -3.22 17.30
CA GLY A 153 34.05 -3.41 15.84
C GLY A 153 32.76 -3.02 15.11
N VAL A 154 31.97 -2.13 15.70
CA VAL A 154 30.67 -1.66 15.14
C VAL A 154 30.81 -0.24 14.55
N ILE A 155 31.83 -0.07 13.69
CA ILE A 155 32.16 1.21 13.06
C ILE A 155 31.72 1.29 11.59
N ASP A 156 30.99 0.30 11.11
CA ASP A 156 30.66 0.16 9.69
C ASP A 156 29.21 0.63 9.45
N PRO A 157 28.98 1.78 8.80
CA PRO A 157 27.65 2.26 8.52
C PRO A 157 26.84 1.28 7.66
N ILE A 158 25.57 1.10 8.00
CA ILE A 158 24.62 0.25 7.30
C ILE A 158 23.75 1.12 6.41
N ILE A 159 23.70 0.78 5.14
CA ILE A 159 22.87 1.46 4.15
C ILE A 159 21.70 0.54 3.80
N ASP A 160 20.47 1.02 3.87
CA ASP A 160 19.27 0.31 3.45
C ASP A 160 18.71 0.94 2.17
N VAL A 161 18.58 0.13 1.12
CA VAL A 161 18.17 0.56 -0.22
C VAL A 161 16.94 -0.21 -0.66
N ALA A 162 15.90 0.50 -1.08
CA ALA A 162 14.75 -0.09 -1.75
C ALA A 162 15.10 -0.46 -3.19
N ILE A 163 14.96 -1.73 -3.53
CA ILE A 163 15.24 -2.24 -4.87
C ILE A 163 13.93 -2.44 -5.62
N THR A 164 13.77 -1.73 -6.73
CA THR A 164 12.61 -1.86 -7.61
C THR A 164 12.58 -3.25 -8.29
N PRO A 165 11.40 -3.78 -8.66
CA PRO A 165 11.28 -5.13 -9.22
C PRO A 165 12.09 -5.38 -10.48
N ASN A 166 12.37 -4.37 -11.30
CA ASN A 166 13.17 -4.47 -12.53
C ASN A 166 14.68 -4.60 -12.24
N ARG A 167 15.16 -4.11 -11.10
CA ARG A 167 16.59 -4.07 -10.78
C ARG A 167 17.02 -5.30 -9.97
N ALA A 168 16.73 -6.50 -10.49
CA ALA A 168 17.14 -7.78 -9.87
C ALA A 168 18.66 -7.89 -9.65
N ASP A 169 19.46 -7.28 -10.50
CA ASP A 169 20.92 -7.21 -10.39
C ASP A 169 21.41 -6.50 -9.12
N CYS A 170 20.63 -5.58 -8.58
CA CYS A 170 20.95 -4.83 -7.34
C CYS A 170 20.54 -5.54 -6.04
N PHE A 171 19.98 -6.78 -6.10
CA PHE A 171 19.81 -7.62 -4.92
C PHE A 171 21.11 -8.28 -4.41
N GLY A 172 22.27 -7.83 -4.90
CA GLY A 172 23.60 -8.11 -4.40
C GLY A 172 24.43 -6.84 -4.30
N VAL A 173 25.32 -6.77 -3.30
CA VAL A 173 26.22 -5.60 -3.10
C VAL A 173 27.04 -5.32 -4.35
N ARG A 174 27.47 -6.37 -5.06
CA ARG A 174 28.20 -6.24 -6.30
C ARG A 174 27.42 -5.52 -7.39
N GLY A 175 26.11 -5.74 -7.51
CA GLY A 175 25.26 -5.05 -8.49
C GLY A 175 25.17 -3.55 -8.19
N ILE A 176 25.01 -3.19 -6.92
CA ILE A 176 25.00 -1.80 -6.46
C ILE A 176 26.36 -1.13 -6.73
N ALA A 177 27.46 -1.82 -6.43
CA ALA A 177 28.82 -1.34 -6.72
C ALA A 177 29.04 -1.11 -8.21
N ARG A 178 28.47 -1.96 -9.09
CA ARG A 178 28.54 -1.80 -10.55
C ARG A 178 27.85 -0.52 -11.01
N ASP A 179 26.68 -0.21 -10.48
CA ASP A 179 25.96 1.03 -10.80
C ASP A 179 26.70 2.27 -10.34
N LEU A 180 27.24 2.24 -9.13
CA LEU A 180 28.05 3.36 -8.61
C LEU A 180 29.31 3.56 -9.44
N ALA A 181 29.99 2.48 -9.86
CA ALA A 181 31.14 2.56 -10.75
C ALA A 181 30.76 3.13 -12.11
N ALA A 182 29.64 2.69 -12.71
CA ALA A 182 29.14 3.21 -13.98
C ALA A 182 28.82 4.71 -13.91
N SER A 183 28.41 5.22 -12.75
CA SER A 183 28.17 6.65 -12.51
C SER A 183 29.42 7.50 -12.28
N GLY A 184 30.61 6.89 -12.32
CA GLY A 184 31.88 7.56 -12.11
C GLY A 184 32.28 7.75 -10.64
N LEU A 185 31.56 7.13 -9.67
CA LEU A 185 31.87 7.29 -8.24
C LEU A 185 32.99 6.37 -7.75
N GLY A 186 33.64 5.67 -8.64
CA GLY A 186 34.75 4.76 -8.33
C GLY A 186 34.98 3.76 -9.45
N THR A 187 35.78 2.75 -9.18
CA THR A 187 36.11 1.68 -10.14
C THR A 187 35.66 0.33 -9.56
N LEU A 188 34.92 -0.45 -10.37
CA LEU A 188 34.49 -1.78 -9.98
C LEU A 188 35.68 -2.73 -9.89
N LYS A 189 35.92 -3.30 -8.70
CA LYS A 189 37.02 -4.24 -8.50
C LYS A 189 36.74 -5.58 -9.18
N ALA A 190 37.78 -6.27 -9.65
CA ALA A 190 37.67 -7.66 -10.10
C ALA A 190 37.20 -8.57 -8.96
N LEU A 191 36.43 -9.61 -9.29
CA LEU A 191 36.10 -10.64 -8.30
C LEU A 191 37.38 -11.40 -7.87
N ALA A 192 37.59 -11.53 -6.58
CA ALA A 192 38.81 -12.08 -6.01
C ALA A 192 38.73 -13.60 -5.71
N TYR A 193 37.69 -14.28 -6.16
CA TYR A 193 37.53 -15.72 -5.94
C TYR A 193 38.53 -16.51 -6.78
N LYS A 194 39.20 -17.48 -6.18
CA LYS A 194 40.22 -18.29 -6.83
C LYS A 194 39.60 -19.56 -7.39
N ALA A 195 39.99 -19.91 -8.62
CA ALA A 195 39.69 -21.24 -9.14
C ALA A 195 40.37 -22.30 -8.27
N ILE A 196 39.58 -23.28 -7.82
CA ILE A 196 40.09 -24.35 -6.95
C ILE A 196 40.49 -25.55 -7.79
N SER A 197 41.58 -26.20 -7.42
CA SER A 197 42.06 -27.44 -8.00
C SER A 197 41.08 -28.57 -7.67
N GLU A 198 40.57 -29.22 -8.71
CA GLU A 198 39.69 -30.38 -8.64
C GLU A 198 40.50 -31.60 -8.23
N SER A 199 40.07 -32.37 -7.23
CA SER A 199 40.84 -33.46 -6.64
C SER A 199 40.28 -34.84 -6.94
N PHE A 200 39.02 -34.95 -7.33
CA PHE A 200 38.32 -36.20 -7.65
C PHE A 200 37.06 -35.94 -8.51
N SER A 201 36.57 -36.97 -9.14
CA SER A 201 35.33 -36.89 -9.93
C SER A 201 34.09 -36.82 -9.04
N CYS A 202 33.13 -35.98 -9.40
CA CYS A 202 31.92 -35.84 -8.62
C CYS A 202 31.13 -37.17 -8.56
N PRO A 203 30.84 -37.70 -7.36
CA PRO A 203 30.14 -38.97 -7.21
C PRO A 203 28.61 -38.86 -7.43
N ILE A 204 28.05 -37.65 -7.53
CA ILE A 204 26.63 -37.39 -7.70
C ILE A 204 26.37 -36.93 -9.12
N ALA A 205 25.53 -37.65 -9.82
CA ALA A 205 24.98 -37.18 -11.11
C ALA A 205 23.67 -36.40 -10.85
N VAL A 206 23.45 -35.41 -11.71
CA VAL A 206 22.22 -34.60 -11.65
C VAL A 206 21.49 -34.67 -13.00
N THR A 207 20.20 -34.92 -12.95
CA THR A 207 19.33 -34.94 -14.14
C THR A 207 18.25 -33.88 -14.02
N ILE A 208 18.01 -33.15 -15.11
CA ILE A 208 16.92 -32.16 -15.21
C ILE A 208 15.84 -32.76 -16.14
N GLU A 209 14.62 -32.97 -15.59
CA GLU A 209 13.47 -33.47 -16.37
C GLU A 209 12.77 -32.34 -17.13
N ASP A 210 12.67 -31.15 -16.54
CA ASP A 210 12.04 -29.96 -17.14
C ASP A 210 13.05 -28.82 -17.25
N SER A 211 13.57 -28.61 -18.46
CA SER A 211 14.56 -27.57 -18.77
C SER A 211 14.00 -26.14 -18.69
N GLN A 212 12.67 -25.95 -18.71
CA GLN A 212 12.06 -24.65 -18.49
C GLN A 212 12.04 -24.31 -17.01
N ALA A 213 11.74 -25.28 -16.17
CA ALA A 213 11.71 -25.10 -14.71
C ALA A 213 13.12 -24.86 -14.14
N CYS A 214 14.13 -25.52 -14.70
CA CYS A 214 15.54 -25.37 -14.30
C CYS A 214 16.44 -25.40 -15.55
N PRO A 215 16.82 -24.23 -16.09
CA PRO A 215 17.66 -24.14 -17.30
C PRO A 215 19.11 -24.59 -17.09
N ASP A 216 19.67 -24.39 -15.89
CA ASP A 216 21.05 -24.79 -15.55
C ASP A 216 21.13 -25.19 -14.09
N PHE A 217 21.85 -26.28 -13.83
CA PHE A 217 22.14 -26.77 -12.49
C PHE A 217 23.55 -27.33 -12.46
N GLN A 218 24.39 -26.81 -11.60
CA GLN A 218 25.74 -27.26 -11.40
C GLN A 218 25.98 -27.53 -9.92
N ALA A 219 26.75 -28.55 -9.62
CA ALA A 219 27.07 -28.93 -8.27
C ALA A 219 28.51 -29.39 -8.10
N ARG A 220 29.03 -29.28 -6.89
CA ARG A 220 30.31 -29.82 -6.46
C ARG A 220 30.21 -30.53 -5.13
N VAL A 221 30.90 -31.63 -4.99
CA VAL A 221 31.10 -32.29 -3.70
C VAL A 221 32.39 -31.76 -3.08
N ILE A 222 32.32 -31.41 -1.80
CA ILE A 222 33.48 -31.04 -1.01
C ILE A 222 33.53 -32.01 0.18
N ARG A 223 34.64 -32.77 0.31
CA ARG A 223 34.84 -33.76 1.34
C ARG A 223 35.79 -33.27 2.43
N ASN A 224 35.62 -33.80 3.62
CA ASN A 224 36.47 -33.52 4.80
C ASN A 224 36.42 -32.05 5.23
N VAL A 225 35.26 -31.41 5.14
CA VAL A 225 35.07 -30.06 5.66
C VAL A 225 34.94 -30.10 7.18
N ARG A 226 35.36 -29.03 7.84
CA ARG A 226 35.15 -28.80 9.26
C ARG A 226 34.15 -27.67 9.41
N ASN A 227 32.88 -28.03 9.64
CA ASN A 227 31.85 -27.04 9.83
C ASN A 227 31.93 -26.47 11.26
N GLY A 228 32.02 -25.16 11.37
CA GLY A 228 32.12 -24.43 12.63
C GLY A 228 31.58 -23.02 12.49
N PRO A 229 31.90 -22.10 13.37
CA PRO A 229 31.56 -20.70 13.21
C PRO A 229 32.23 -20.11 11.96
N SER A 230 31.53 -19.24 11.24
CA SER A 230 32.11 -18.47 10.15
C SER A 230 33.08 -17.41 10.67
N PRO A 231 33.99 -16.87 9.84
CA PRO A 231 34.91 -15.80 10.24
C PRO A 231 34.16 -14.59 10.84
N ASP A 232 34.73 -13.94 11.85
CA ASP A 232 34.10 -12.84 12.58
C ASP A 232 33.62 -11.68 11.67
N TRP A 233 34.37 -11.37 10.62
CA TRP A 233 34.01 -10.32 9.70
C TRP A 233 32.72 -10.68 8.91
N VAL A 234 32.51 -11.97 8.57
CA VAL A 234 31.28 -12.47 7.94
C VAL A 234 30.14 -12.35 8.91
N GLN A 235 30.33 -12.83 10.16
CA GLN A 235 29.29 -12.76 11.18
C GLN A 235 28.85 -11.33 11.46
N ARG A 236 29.79 -10.37 11.51
CA ARG A 236 29.46 -8.95 11.67
C ARG A 236 28.58 -8.43 10.52
N ARG A 237 28.94 -8.74 9.26
CA ARG A 237 28.16 -8.34 8.09
C ARG A 237 26.75 -8.93 8.07
N LEU A 238 26.64 -10.22 8.37
CA LEU A 238 25.34 -10.89 8.45
C LEU A 238 24.46 -10.28 9.55
N ARG A 239 25.00 -10.01 10.73
CA ARG A 239 24.26 -9.32 11.81
C ARG A 239 23.85 -7.92 11.41
N ALA A 240 24.71 -7.17 10.72
CA ALA A 240 24.42 -5.82 10.26
C ALA A 240 23.20 -5.75 9.32
N ILE A 241 22.96 -6.80 8.52
CA ILE A 241 21.79 -6.89 7.65
C ILE A 241 20.59 -7.61 8.29
N GLY A 242 20.68 -7.94 9.59
CA GLY A 242 19.61 -8.57 10.36
C GLY A 242 19.59 -10.10 10.30
N LEU A 243 20.60 -10.75 9.75
CA LEU A 243 20.73 -12.21 9.73
C LEU A 243 21.47 -12.72 10.94
N ARG A 244 21.03 -13.86 11.48
CA ARG A 244 21.72 -14.57 12.55
C ARG A 244 22.76 -15.53 11.96
N PRO A 245 24.07 -15.39 12.26
CA PRO A 245 25.07 -16.39 11.91
C PRO A 245 24.75 -17.76 12.53
N LEU A 246 24.91 -18.82 11.78
CA LEU A 246 24.61 -20.20 12.21
C LEU A 246 25.86 -21.10 12.18
N SER A 247 26.42 -21.33 11.01
CA SER A 247 27.61 -22.09 10.76
C SER A 247 28.30 -21.65 9.48
N ALA A 248 29.59 -21.93 9.33
CA ALA A 248 30.37 -21.49 8.17
C ALA A 248 29.74 -21.87 6.82
N LEU A 249 29.16 -23.07 6.70
CA LEU A 249 28.51 -23.54 5.48
C LEU A 249 27.22 -22.76 5.17
N VAL A 250 26.37 -22.53 6.16
CA VAL A 250 25.13 -21.77 5.98
C VAL A 250 25.42 -20.28 5.81
N ASP A 251 26.34 -19.74 6.59
CA ASP A 251 26.70 -18.32 6.51
C ASP A 251 27.36 -17.99 5.16
N MET A 252 28.10 -18.94 4.55
CA MET A 252 28.62 -18.78 3.20
C MET A 252 27.51 -18.63 2.16
N THR A 253 26.47 -19.45 2.24
CA THR A 253 25.33 -19.32 1.29
C THR A 253 24.60 -18.00 1.47
N ASN A 254 24.36 -17.58 2.72
CA ASN A 254 23.78 -16.28 3.03
C ASN A 254 24.67 -15.13 2.53
N TYR A 255 25.97 -15.19 2.82
CA TYR A 255 26.93 -14.17 2.40
C TYR A 255 26.91 -13.99 0.87
N LEU A 256 27.06 -15.06 0.07
CA LEU A 256 27.06 -14.99 -1.38
C LEU A 256 25.70 -14.54 -1.96
N THR A 257 24.61 -14.91 -1.29
CA THR A 257 23.28 -14.45 -1.66
C THR A 257 23.19 -12.91 -1.63
N PHE A 258 23.75 -12.28 -0.60
CA PHE A 258 23.76 -10.82 -0.47
C PHE A 258 24.95 -10.15 -1.18
N ASP A 259 26.08 -10.80 -1.27
CA ASP A 259 27.29 -10.30 -1.92
C ASP A 259 27.11 -10.19 -3.43
N LEU A 260 26.77 -11.31 -4.07
CA LEU A 260 26.68 -11.44 -5.52
C LEU A 260 25.25 -11.39 -6.07
N GLY A 261 24.22 -11.37 -5.21
CA GLY A 261 22.85 -11.58 -5.64
C GLY A 261 22.58 -13.02 -6.10
N ARG A 262 23.40 -13.98 -5.67
CA ARG A 262 23.40 -15.35 -6.15
C ARG A 262 23.07 -16.35 -5.02
N PRO A 263 21.79 -16.79 -4.89
CA PRO A 263 21.47 -17.84 -3.93
C PRO A 263 22.07 -19.19 -4.32
N LEU A 264 22.49 -19.91 -3.29
CA LEU A 264 23.04 -21.26 -3.37
C LEU A 264 22.47 -22.12 -2.26
N HIS A 265 22.62 -23.45 -2.37
CA HIS A 265 22.28 -24.36 -1.29
C HIS A 265 23.39 -25.37 -1.03
N VAL A 266 23.50 -25.82 0.22
CA VAL A 266 24.47 -26.85 0.64
C VAL A 266 23.71 -27.99 1.30
N PHE A 267 23.87 -29.19 0.75
CA PHE A 267 23.32 -30.44 1.27
C PHE A 267 24.39 -31.20 2.06
N ASP A 268 24.00 -31.85 3.13
CA ASP A 268 24.79 -32.90 3.77
C ASP A 268 24.84 -34.15 2.85
N LEU A 269 25.97 -34.41 2.23
CA LEU A 269 26.14 -35.47 1.24
C LEU A 269 25.74 -36.85 1.76
N THR A 270 25.95 -37.12 3.04
CA THR A 270 25.67 -38.41 3.66
C THR A 270 24.18 -38.73 3.75
N LYS A 271 23.35 -37.70 3.63
CA LYS A 271 21.89 -37.81 3.69
C LYS A 271 21.23 -37.90 2.31
N ILE A 272 21.99 -37.74 1.23
CA ILE A 272 21.49 -37.89 -0.15
C ILE A 272 21.45 -39.37 -0.53
N GLN A 273 20.33 -39.84 -1.07
CA GLN A 273 20.14 -41.22 -1.50
C GLN A 273 20.22 -41.36 -3.02
N GLY A 274 21.39 -41.73 -3.54
CA GLY A 274 21.62 -41.88 -4.97
C GLY A 274 21.93 -40.57 -5.67
N ASN A 275 21.39 -40.39 -6.85
CA ASN A 275 21.57 -39.19 -7.71
C ASN A 275 20.45 -38.19 -7.49
N LEU A 276 20.68 -36.94 -7.92
CA LEU A 276 19.69 -35.87 -7.84
C LEU A 276 18.88 -35.75 -9.13
N THR A 277 17.61 -35.47 -8.99
CA THR A 277 16.72 -35.16 -10.09
C THR A 277 16.01 -33.83 -9.83
N VAL A 278 16.13 -32.89 -10.76
CA VAL A 278 15.34 -31.66 -10.77
C VAL A 278 14.12 -31.90 -11.63
N ARG A 279 12.96 -31.86 -11.03
CA ARG A 279 11.68 -32.20 -11.66
C ARG A 279 10.55 -31.32 -11.15
N LEU A 280 9.38 -31.51 -11.70
CA LEU A 280 8.15 -30.95 -11.15
C LEU A 280 7.59 -31.84 -10.03
N SER A 281 7.02 -31.19 -9.01
CA SER A 281 6.32 -31.89 -7.92
C SER A 281 5.02 -32.53 -8.41
N LYS A 282 4.60 -33.57 -7.72
CA LYS A 282 3.29 -34.21 -7.87
C LYS A 282 2.38 -33.79 -6.73
N ALA A 283 1.09 -33.60 -7.02
CA ALA A 283 0.12 -33.24 -5.99
C ALA A 283 0.11 -34.26 -4.84
N GLY A 284 0.15 -33.76 -3.60
CA GLY A 284 0.16 -34.58 -2.40
C GLY A 284 1.55 -35.00 -1.90
N GLU A 285 2.64 -34.72 -2.62
CA GLU A 285 3.98 -34.89 -2.07
C GLU A 285 4.17 -33.99 -0.85
N THR A 286 4.87 -34.48 0.17
CA THR A 286 5.14 -33.74 1.40
C THR A 286 6.59 -33.37 1.52
N PHE A 287 6.86 -32.21 2.12
CA PHE A 287 8.19 -31.64 2.26
C PHE A 287 8.28 -30.86 3.58
N THR A 288 9.30 -31.12 4.38
CA THR A 288 9.58 -30.35 5.60
C THR A 288 10.74 -29.41 5.32
N ALA A 289 10.44 -28.11 5.30
CA ALA A 289 11.39 -27.05 4.96
C ALA A 289 12.31 -26.69 6.14
N LEU A 290 13.41 -25.96 5.87
CA LEU A 290 14.37 -25.45 6.85
C LEU A 290 13.77 -24.55 7.93
N ASN A 291 12.57 -23.97 7.69
CA ASN A 291 11.83 -23.23 8.70
C ASN A 291 11.05 -24.12 9.70
N GLY A 292 11.22 -25.43 9.61
CA GLY A 292 10.57 -26.42 10.47
C GLY A 292 9.11 -26.72 10.14
N LYS A 293 8.53 -26.11 9.12
CA LYS A 293 7.14 -26.36 8.69
C LYS A 293 7.09 -27.44 7.62
N SER A 294 6.06 -28.28 7.71
CA SER A 294 5.74 -29.26 6.66
C SER A 294 4.72 -28.69 5.70
N TYR A 295 4.95 -28.89 4.42
CA TYR A 295 4.12 -28.43 3.32
C TYR A 295 3.64 -29.61 2.49
N THR A 296 2.41 -29.55 2.03
CA THR A 296 1.86 -30.43 1.00
C THR A 296 1.96 -29.70 -0.33
N LEU A 297 2.66 -30.31 -1.29
CA LEU A 297 2.94 -29.70 -2.57
C LEU A 297 1.75 -29.85 -3.52
N ALA A 298 1.49 -28.83 -4.31
CA ALA A 298 0.63 -28.91 -5.48
C ALA A 298 1.42 -29.47 -6.66
N ASP A 299 0.73 -29.81 -7.73
CA ASP A 299 1.35 -30.24 -8.98
C ASP A 299 2.13 -29.08 -9.66
N GLY A 300 3.28 -29.41 -10.25
CA GLY A 300 3.99 -28.47 -11.10
C GLY A 300 4.96 -27.47 -10.40
N MET A 301 5.25 -27.64 -9.11
CA MET A 301 6.30 -26.85 -8.43
C MET A 301 7.69 -27.44 -8.76
N THR A 302 8.70 -26.58 -8.91
CA THR A 302 10.09 -27.06 -9.12
C THR A 302 10.65 -27.64 -7.82
N VAL A 303 11.09 -28.88 -7.87
CA VAL A 303 11.70 -29.60 -6.74
C VAL A 303 13.04 -30.20 -7.13
N ILE A 304 13.95 -30.27 -6.15
CA ILE A 304 15.16 -31.08 -6.19
C ILE A 304 14.85 -32.33 -5.36
N ALA A 305 14.98 -33.50 -5.95
CA ALA A 305 14.63 -34.75 -5.33
C ALA A 305 15.72 -35.80 -5.52
N ASP A 306 15.74 -36.81 -4.65
CA ASP A 306 16.53 -38.03 -4.77
C ASP A 306 15.64 -39.29 -4.67
N ALA A 307 16.21 -40.45 -4.40
CA ALA A 307 15.46 -41.69 -4.26
C ALA A 307 14.53 -41.69 -3.02
N SER A 308 14.78 -40.86 -2.02
CA SER A 308 13.95 -40.72 -0.80
C SER A 308 12.75 -39.79 -0.97
N GLY A 309 12.76 -38.92 -1.99
CA GLY A 309 11.69 -37.97 -2.24
C GLY A 309 12.21 -36.53 -2.44
N VAL A 310 11.39 -35.54 -2.07
CA VAL A 310 11.68 -34.12 -2.25
C VAL A 310 12.65 -33.64 -1.16
N LEU A 311 13.80 -33.09 -1.57
CA LEU A 311 14.85 -32.57 -0.71
C LEU A 311 14.79 -31.04 -0.59
N SER A 312 14.37 -30.33 -1.65
CA SER A 312 14.37 -28.87 -1.69
C SER A 312 13.30 -28.38 -2.68
N LEU A 313 12.72 -27.20 -2.39
CA LEU A 313 11.95 -26.42 -3.34
C LEU A 313 12.91 -25.52 -4.14
N GLY A 314 13.05 -25.81 -5.44
CA GLY A 314 13.97 -25.11 -6.32
C GLY A 314 13.76 -23.60 -6.31
N GLY A 315 14.79 -22.85 -5.95
CA GLY A 315 14.78 -21.38 -5.86
C GLY A 315 13.98 -20.79 -4.69
N VAL A 316 13.39 -21.61 -3.81
CA VAL A 316 12.54 -21.14 -2.71
C VAL A 316 13.13 -21.45 -1.34
N MET A 317 13.30 -22.74 -1.00
CA MET A 317 13.78 -23.14 0.33
C MET A 317 14.27 -24.60 0.35
N GLY A 318 15.39 -24.82 1.01
CA GLY A 318 15.91 -26.16 1.27
C GLY A 318 15.10 -26.94 2.30
N GLY A 319 15.35 -28.27 2.37
CA GLY A 319 14.67 -29.15 3.30
C GLY A 319 15.51 -29.52 4.52
N MET A 320 14.80 -29.89 5.59
CA MET A 320 15.41 -30.34 6.86
C MET A 320 16.11 -31.69 6.71
N SER A 321 15.65 -32.56 5.81
CA SER A 321 16.17 -33.93 5.66
C SER A 321 17.65 -33.95 5.31
N THR A 322 18.11 -33.00 4.50
CA THR A 322 19.50 -32.89 4.04
C THR A 322 20.25 -31.70 4.58
N ALA A 323 19.72 -31.05 5.62
CA ALA A 323 20.35 -29.87 6.25
C ALA A 323 21.74 -30.23 6.83
N CYS A 324 22.70 -29.32 6.63
CA CYS A 324 24.02 -29.39 7.25
C CYS A 324 23.91 -29.11 8.75
N LEU A 325 24.66 -29.88 9.52
CA LEU A 325 24.81 -29.76 10.97
C LEU A 325 26.29 -29.45 11.34
N GLU A 326 26.55 -29.17 12.59
CA GLU A 326 27.94 -28.92 13.07
C GLU A 326 28.90 -30.09 12.77
N ASN A 327 28.39 -31.32 12.78
CA ASN A 327 29.18 -32.53 12.52
C ASN A 327 29.19 -32.97 11.06
N THR A 328 28.66 -32.17 10.14
CA THR A 328 28.68 -32.46 8.69
C THR A 328 30.12 -32.35 8.16
N VAL A 329 30.59 -33.41 7.48
CA VAL A 329 31.96 -33.56 6.97
C VAL A 329 32.03 -33.53 5.45
N ASP A 330 31.03 -34.07 4.78
CA ASP A 330 30.97 -34.12 3.31
C ASP A 330 29.72 -33.38 2.84
N VAL A 331 29.87 -32.49 1.88
CA VAL A 331 28.80 -31.64 1.39
C VAL A 331 28.67 -31.65 -0.13
N LEU A 332 27.45 -31.45 -0.60
CA LEU A 332 27.18 -31.10 -1.99
C LEU A 332 26.74 -29.65 -2.04
N VAL A 333 27.46 -28.82 -2.75
CA VAL A 333 27.14 -27.41 -3.02
C VAL A 333 26.37 -27.34 -4.33
N GLU A 334 25.17 -26.77 -4.32
CA GLU A 334 24.32 -26.54 -5.46
C GLU A 334 24.33 -25.09 -5.87
N CYS A 335 24.43 -24.85 -7.16
CA CYS A 335 24.19 -23.56 -7.77
C CYS A 335 23.38 -23.76 -9.04
N ALA A 336 22.16 -23.22 -9.09
CA ALA A 336 21.24 -23.48 -10.20
C ALA A 336 20.54 -22.21 -10.67
N SER A 337 19.89 -22.29 -11.81
CA SER A 337 18.98 -21.27 -12.35
C SER A 337 17.57 -21.84 -12.40
N PHE A 338 16.60 -21.10 -11.88
CA PHE A 338 15.19 -21.52 -11.81
C PHE A 338 14.29 -20.52 -12.54
N ASP A 339 13.16 -21.01 -13.07
CA ASP A 339 12.16 -20.19 -13.71
C ASP A 339 11.55 -19.18 -12.73
N PRO A 340 11.64 -17.86 -13.00
CA PRO A 340 11.17 -16.83 -12.07
C PRO A 340 9.67 -16.90 -11.77
N VAL A 341 8.86 -17.16 -12.79
CA VAL A 341 7.39 -17.18 -12.67
C VAL A 341 6.95 -18.35 -11.80
N ARG A 342 7.49 -19.53 -12.05
CA ARG A 342 7.21 -20.75 -11.27
C ARG A 342 7.68 -20.61 -9.83
N THR A 343 8.87 -20.03 -9.62
CA THR A 343 9.37 -19.72 -8.27
C THR A 343 8.44 -18.78 -7.51
N ALA A 344 7.96 -17.73 -8.17
CA ALA A 344 7.00 -16.80 -7.58
C ALA A 344 5.66 -17.47 -7.24
N GLN A 345 5.14 -18.31 -8.15
CA GLN A 345 3.89 -19.07 -7.94
C GLN A 345 4.02 -20.04 -6.77
N THR A 346 5.10 -20.84 -6.73
CA THR A 346 5.40 -21.77 -5.64
C THR A 346 5.42 -21.07 -4.30
N GLY A 347 6.15 -19.97 -4.20
CA GLY A 347 6.24 -19.21 -2.97
C GLY A 347 4.91 -18.59 -2.52
N ARG A 348 4.07 -18.14 -3.45
CA ARG A 348 2.72 -17.61 -3.12
C ARG A 348 1.80 -18.71 -2.61
N VAL A 349 1.71 -19.83 -3.32
CA VAL A 349 0.84 -20.95 -2.95
C VAL A 349 1.19 -21.48 -1.57
N LEU A 350 2.48 -21.64 -1.27
CA LEU A 350 2.96 -22.16 0.01
C LEU A 350 3.12 -21.07 1.08
N SER A 351 2.91 -19.78 0.73
CA SER A 351 3.12 -18.63 1.61
C SER A 351 4.53 -18.60 2.23
N ILE A 352 5.55 -18.93 1.42
CA ILE A 352 6.95 -18.93 1.83
C ILE A 352 7.63 -17.65 1.32
N LEU A 353 8.20 -16.89 2.24
CA LEU A 353 9.10 -15.76 1.94
C LEU A 353 10.53 -16.17 2.29
N SER A 354 11.46 -15.99 1.35
CA SER A 354 12.89 -16.22 1.56
C SER A 354 13.72 -15.28 0.68
N ASP A 355 14.97 -15.04 1.09
CA ASP A 355 15.92 -14.24 0.32
C ASP A 355 16.27 -14.88 -1.03
N ALA A 356 16.29 -16.20 -1.09
CA ALA A 356 16.48 -16.94 -2.33
C ALA A 356 15.30 -16.72 -3.28
N ARG A 357 14.06 -16.90 -2.79
CA ARG A 357 12.86 -16.67 -3.58
C ARG A 357 12.82 -15.24 -4.12
N THR A 358 13.08 -14.24 -3.27
CA THR A 358 13.06 -12.82 -3.68
C THR A 358 13.98 -12.55 -4.87
N ARG A 359 15.12 -13.22 -4.94
CA ARG A 359 16.06 -13.06 -6.04
C ARG A 359 15.64 -13.86 -7.27
N PHE A 360 15.30 -15.13 -7.12
CA PHE A 360 14.91 -15.98 -8.24
C PHE A 360 13.61 -15.52 -8.91
N GLU A 361 12.59 -15.08 -8.13
CA GLU A 361 11.32 -14.63 -8.73
C GLU A 361 11.45 -13.34 -9.55
N ARG A 362 12.53 -12.57 -9.34
CA ARG A 362 12.85 -11.35 -10.09
C ARG A 362 13.88 -11.59 -11.21
N GLY A 363 14.52 -12.75 -11.21
CA GLY A 363 15.51 -13.15 -12.18
C GLY A 363 16.94 -12.98 -11.64
N VAL A 364 17.69 -14.08 -11.62
CA VAL A 364 19.12 -14.10 -11.29
C VAL A 364 19.89 -14.26 -12.59
N ASP A 365 21.07 -13.63 -12.68
CA ASP A 365 21.94 -13.75 -13.86
C ASP A 365 22.17 -15.22 -14.23
N PRO A 366 21.71 -15.68 -15.42
CA PRO A 366 21.84 -17.08 -15.82
C PRO A 366 23.30 -17.52 -15.99
N LEU A 367 24.22 -16.60 -16.29
CA LEU A 367 25.64 -16.91 -16.43
C LEU A 367 26.39 -16.92 -15.09
N SER A 368 25.73 -16.57 -13.97
CA SER A 368 26.36 -16.57 -12.64
C SER A 368 26.40 -17.95 -11.97
N VAL A 369 25.86 -19.02 -12.60
CA VAL A 369 25.83 -20.36 -12.01
C VAL A 369 27.24 -20.88 -11.75
N ARG A 370 28.10 -20.94 -12.76
CA ARG A 370 29.48 -21.39 -12.62
C ARG A 370 30.32 -20.48 -11.73
N PRO A 371 30.35 -19.16 -11.93
CA PRO A 371 31.09 -18.24 -11.04
C PRO A 371 30.63 -18.31 -9.58
N GLY A 372 29.32 -18.46 -9.32
CA GLY A 372 28.79 -18.60 -7.98
C GLY A 372 29.25 -19.88 -7.28
N LEU A 373 29.26 -20.98 -8.02
CA LEU A 373 29.76 -22.27 -7.52
C LEU A 373 31.26 -22.23 -7.21
N GLU A 374 32.06 -21.54 -8.04
CA GLU A 374 33.49 -21.33 -7.81
C GLU A 374 33.73 -20.49 -6.56
N ALA A 375 32.98 -19.39 -6.39
CA ALA A 375 33.04 -18.53 -5.22
C ALA A 375 32.70 -19.30 -3.94
N ALA A 376 31.65 -20.11 -3.97
CA ALA A 376 31.26 -20.96 -2.84
C ALA A 376 32.34 -21.97 -2.46
N ALA A 377 32.93 -22.65 -3.45
CA ALA A 377 33.97 -23.61 -3.25
C ALA A 377 35.26 -22.98 -2.66
N ASP A 378 35.62 -21.77 -3.14
CA ASP A 378 36.77 -21.02 -2.61
C ASP A 378 36.56 -20.63 -1.14
N LEU A 379 35.39 -20.09 -0.80
CA LEU A 379 35.06 -19.69 0.57
C LEU A 379 34.97 -20.89 1.52
N ILE A 380 34.37 -22.01 1.10
CA ILE A 380 34.34 -23.24 1.89
C ILE A 380 35.78 -23.75 2.10
N GLY A 381 36.59 -23.75 1.05
CA GLY A 381 38.02 -24.15 1.17
C GLY A 381 38.79 -23.30 2.16
N GLN A 382 38.55 -21.98 2.18
CA GLN A 382 39.19 -21.05 3.12
C GLN A 382 38.70 -21.21 4.57
N TRP A 383 37.39 -21.42 4.77
CA TRP A 383 36.77 -21.38 6.10
C TRP A 383 36.70 -22.77 6.75
N CYS A 384 36.45 -23.80 5.96
CA CYS A 384 36.17 -25.16 6.40
C CYS A 384 37.22 -26.17 5.95
N GLY A 385 38.11 -25.81 5.01
CA GLY A 385 39.02 -26.75 4.36
C GLY A 385 38.30 -27.73 3.43
N GLY A 386 38.93 -28.87 3.20
CA GLY A 386 38.35 -29.95 2.41
C GLY A 386 38.96 -30.12 1.02
N SER A 387 38.53 -31.18 0.33
CA SER A 387 38.93 -31.53 -1.04
C SER A 387 37.72 -31.38 -1.95
N VAL A 388 37.90 -30.72 -3.10
CA VAL A 388 36.80 -30.33 -4.02
C VAL A 388 36.76 -31.27 -5.22
N SER A 389 35.55 -31.72 -5.62
CA SER A 389 35.37 -32.55 -6.79
C SER A 389 35.38 -31.73 -8.10
N GLU A 390 35.48 -32.44 -9.21
CA GLU A 390 35.02 -31.88 -10.51
C GLU A 390 33.58 -31.37 -10.39
N THR A 391 33.23 -30.42 -11.30
CA THR A 391 31.89 -29.93 -11.38
C THR A 391 30.96 -30.93 -12.04
N ALA A 392 29.92 -31.36 -11.37
CA ALA A 392 28.79 -32.04 -11.98
C ALA A 392 27.90 -31.00 -12.68
N VAL A 393 27.84 -31.08 -14.00
CA VAL A 393 26.88 -30.31 -14.80
C VAL A 393 25.68 -31.22 -15.06
N ALA A 394 24.48 -30.74 -14.74
CA ALA A 394 23.28 -31.55 -14.94
C ALA A 394 23.03 -31.93 -16.41
N THR A 395 22.55 -33.14 -16.62
CA THR A 395 22.10 -33.59 -17.93
C THR A 395 20.61 -33.31 -18.10
N HIS A 396 20.22 -32.77 -19.24
CA HIS A 396 18.83 -32.50 -19.58
C HIS A 396 18.20 -33.70 -20.30
N GLN A 397 17.05 -34.18 -19.82
CA GLN A 397 16.28 -35.20 -20.54
C GLN A 397 15.65 -34.65 -21.82
N ASN A 398 15.15 -33.40 -21.74
CA ASN A 398 14.56 -32.70 -22.89
C ASN A 398 15.21 -31.32 -23.04
N PRO A 399 16.40 -31.23 -23.62
CA PRO A 399 17.09 -29.96 -23.74
C PRO A 399 16.30 -29.00 -24.66
N GLN A 400 16.00 -27.81 -24.14
CA GLN A 400 15.43 -26.71 -24.93
C GLN A 400 16.57 -25.83 -25.46
N PRO A 401 16.42 -25.20 -26.61
CA PRO A 401 17.39 -24.22 -27.08
C PRO A 401 17.49 -23.08 -26.07
N LYS A 402 18.71 -22.63 -25.75
CA LYS A 402 18.90 -21.43 -24.94
C LYS A 402 18.23 -20.27 -25.66
N VAL A 403 17.30 -19.61 -24.93
CA VAL A 403 16.68 -18.40 -25.45
C VAL A 403 17.72 -17.28 -25.35
N GLU A 404 18.36 -16.95 -26.45
CA GLU A 404 19.20 -15.77 -26.53
C GLU A 404 18.31 -14.55 -26.59
N ARG A 405 18.62 -13.56 -25.75
CA ARG A 405 17.89 -12.28 -25.79
C ARG A 405 18.24 -11.57 -27.08
N PRO A 406 17.23 -11.05 -27.82
CA PRO A 406 17.50 -10.31 -29.03
C PRO A 406 18.23 -9.00 -28.71
N PRO A 407 19.11 -8.52 -29.61
CA PRO A 407 19.65 -7.17 -29.50
C PRO A 407 18.56 -6.13 -29.54
N VAL A 408 18.79 -5.01 -28.82
CA VAL A 408 17.85 -3.88 -28.76
C VAL A 408 18.41 -2.73 -29.59
N THR A 409 17.59 -2.19 -30.49
CA THR A 409 17.93 -1.02 -31.31
C THR A 409 17.24 0.22 -30.80
N LEU A 410 18.02 1.24 -30.44
CA LEU A 410 17.58 2.56 -30.02
C LEU A 410 17.79 3.57 -31.14
N THR A 411 16.73 4.18 -31.64
CA THR A 411 16.84 5.26 -32.62
C THR A 411 17.05 6.61 -31.92
N HIS A 412 17.82 7.51 -32.55
CA HIS A 412 18.04 8.86 -32.04
C HIS A 412 16.72 9.63 -31.82
N HIS A 413 15.75 9.43 -32.73
CA HIS A 413 14.40 10.00 -32.58
C HIS A 413 13.71 9.51 -31.29
N LYS A 414 13.75 8.19 -31.04
CA LYS A 414 13.11 7.59 -29.83
C LYS A 414 13.78 8.06 -28.56
N LEU A 415 15.12 8.16 -28.54
CA LEU A 415 15.89 8.68 -27.42
C LEU A 415 15.44 10.10 -27.06
N ASN A 416 15.45 11.00 -28.02
CA ASN A 416 15.11 12.40 -27.79
C ASN A 416 13.62 12.62 -27.46
N ALA A 417 12.72 11.84 -28.09
CA ALA A 417 11.28 11.94 -27.86
C ALA A 417 10.88 11.51 -26.46
N LEU A 418 11.48 10.45 -25.91
CA LEU A 418 11.20 9.97 -24.56
C LEU A 418 11.96 10.75 -23.48
N SER A 419 13.22 11.09 -23.73
CA SER A 419 14.03 11.80 -22.73
C SER A 419 13.65 13.27 -22.60
N GLY A 420 13.10 13.88 -23.64
CA GLY A 420 12.91 15.32 -23.71
C GLY A 420 14.23 16.10 -23.85
N CYS A 421 15.35 15.40 -24.03
CA CYS A 421 16.69 15.96 -24.13
C CYS A 421 17.30 15.65 -25.49
N ALA A 422 18.14 16.54 -26.00
CA ALA A 422 18.97 16.27 -27.17
C ALA A 422 20.25 15.51 -26.72
N ILE A 423 20.20 14.19 -26.74
CA ILE A 423 21.32 13.31 -26.34
C ILE A 423 21.94 12.70 -27.58
N PRO A 424 23.24 12.98 -27.89
CA PRO A 424 23.93 12.34 -28.99
C PRO A 424 24.05 10.83 -28.79
N LEU A 425 23.89 10.03 -29.87
CA LEU A 425 24.02 8.56 -29.76
C LEU A 425 25.44 8.13 -29.32
N THR A 426 26.46 8.95 -29.54
CA THR A 426 27.82 8.71 -29.03
C THR A 426 27.93 8.84 -27.54
N GLU A 427 27.20 9.77 -26.92
CA GLU A 427 27.08 9.89 -25.45
C GLU A 427 26.26 8.73 -24.86
N ALA A 428 25.12 8.43 -25.50
CA ALA A 428 24.29 7.28 -25.12
C ALA A 428 25.08 5.96 -25.15
N LYS A 429 25.90 5.76 -26.17
CA LYS A 429 26.81 4.61 -26.29
C LYS A 429 27.73 4.52 -25.07
N GLN A 430 28.38 5.63 -24.67
CA GLN A 430 29.30 5.66 -23.54
C GLN A 430 28.61 5.22 -22.23
N PHE A 431 27.42 5.74 -21.95
CA PHE A 431 26.65 5.33 -20.77
C PHE A 431 26.34 3.82 -20.79
N LEU A 432 25.90 3.30 -21.92
CA LEU A 432 25.56 1.89 -22.02
C LEU A 432 26.81 0.99 -21.92
N GLU A 433 27.94 1.40 -22.49
CA GLU A 433 29.21 0.66 -22.35
C GLU A 433 29.68 0.59 -20.89
N THR A 434 29.55 1.68 -20.10
CA THR A 434 29.92 1.66 -18.68
C THR A 434 29.00 0.78 -17.85
N LEU A 435 27.75 0.59 -18.26
CA LEU A 435 26.80 -0.36 -17.66
C LEU A 435 27.02 -1.82 -18.08
N GLY A 436 27.96 -2.08 -19.01
CA GLY A 436 28.31 -3.41 -19.46
C GLY A 436 27.52 -3.89 -20.68
N PHE A 437 26.81 -3.00 -21.38
CA PHE A 437 26.20 -3.35 -22.67
C PHE A 437 27.27 -3.53 -23.76
N THR A 438 27.08 -4.53 -24.61
CA THR A 438 27.93 -4.72 -25.81
C THR A 438 27.33 -3.94 -26.95
N ILE A 439 28.11 -3.06 -27.57
CA ILE A 439 27.67 -2.31 -28.74
C ILE A 439 27.87 -3.18 -29.98
N LEU A 440 26.79 -3.43 -30.70
CA LEU A 440 26.81 -4.23 -31.96
C LEU A 440 26.94 -3.34 -33.19
N SER A 441 26.24 -2.20 -33.23
CA SER A 441 26.37 -1.20 -34.24
C SER A 441 26.04 0.20 -33.74
N LEU A 442 26.65 1.21 -34.39
CA LEU A 442 26.35 2.63 -34.19
C LEU A 442 26.33 3.29 -35.58
N ASP A 443 25.15 3.78 -35.97
CA ASP A 443 24.92 4.53 -37.18
C ASP A 443 24.58 6.00 -36.87
N LEU A 444 24.27 6.81 -37.87
CA LEU A 444 23.87 8.21 -37.68
C LEU A 444 22.54 8.32 -36.94
N ASP A 445 21.62 7.38 -37.14
CA ASP A 445 20.25 7.43 -36.66
C ASP A 445 19.91 6.37 -35.61
N SER A 446 20.80 5.39 -35.37
CA SER A 446 20.51 4.28 -34.46
C SER A 446 21.74 3.70 -33.76
N LEU A 447 21.51 3.14 -32.58
CA LEU A 447 22.46 2.38 -31.77
C LEU A 447 21.84 1.03 -31.45
N THR A 448 22.51 -0.06 -31.82
CA THR A 448 22.08 -1.43 -31.51
C THR A 448 23.01 -2.02 -30.47
N VAL A 449 22.43 -2.56 -29.41
CA VAL A 449 23.18 -3.09 -28.28
C VAL A 449 22.67 -4.44 -27.82
N GLN A 450 23.56 -5.22 -27.21
CA GLN A 450 23.26 -6.44 -26.49
C GLN A 450 23.31 -6.14 -24.99
N ALA A 451 22.20 -6.38 -24.29
CA ALA A 451 22.13 -6.21 -22.85
C ALA A 451 22.99 -7.26 -22.11
N PRO A 452 23.65 -6.89 -21.02
CA PRO A 452 24.37 -7.85 -20.19
C PRO A 452 23.39 -8.85 -19.54
N THR A 453 23.87 -10.03 -19.21
CA THR A 453 23.01 -11.15 -18.76
C THR A 453 22.35 -10.93 -17.40
N TRP A 454 22.95 -10.09 -16.55
CA TRP A 454 22.37 -9.69 -15.25
C TRP A 454 21.24 -8.68 -15.36
N ARG A 455 21.01 -8.06 -16.51
CA ARG A 455 19.92 -7.11 -16.77
C ARG A 455 18.75 -7.82 -17.45
N GLY A 456 17.97 -8.53 -16.61
CA GLY A 456 16.80 -9.27 -17.05
C GLY A 456 15.63 -8.42 -17.54
N ASP A 457 15.65 -7.17 -17.20
CA ASP A 457 14.61 -6.15 -17.41
C ASP A 457 14.69 -5.43 -18.77
N ILE A 458 15.81 -5.52 -19.47
CA ILE A 458 15.98 -4.83 -20.77
C ILE A 458 15.29 -5.61 -21.88
N GLU A 459 14.12 -5.13 -22.30
CA GLU A 459 13.29 -5.75 -23.35
C GLU A 459 13.16 -4.88 -24.59
N GLY A 460 13.32 -3.56 -24.45
CA GLY A 460 13.11 -2.65 -25.58
C GLY A 460 13.85 -1.31 -25.47
N PRO A 461 13.68 -0.44 -26.47
CA PRO A 461 14.40 0.83 -26.52
C PRO A 461 14.03 1.81 -25.41
N ALA A 462 12.84 1.68 -24.79
CA ALA A 462 12.45 2.52 -23.66
C ALA A 462 13.35 2.26 -22.44
N ASP A 463 13.71 0.99 -22.22
CA ASP A 463 14.57 0.59 -21.10
C ASP A 463 15.99 1.16 -21.29
N LEU A 464 16.47 1.22 -22.55
CA LEU A 464 17.75 1.86 -22.85
C LEU A 464 17.72 3.38 -22.59
N VAL A 465 16.58 4.04 -22.86
CA VAL A 465 16.42 5.46 -22.55
C VAL A 465 16.45 5.70 -21.04
N GLU A 466 15.80 4.83 -20.24
CA GLU A 466 15.86 4.87 -18.78
C GLU A 466 17.31 4.77 -18.29
N GLU A 467 18.07 3.78 -18.80
CA GLU A 467 19.46 3.59 -18.41
C GLU A 467 20.36 4.80 -18.74
N ILE A 468 20.15 5.41 -19.89
CA ILE A 468 20.86 6.60 -20.29
C ILE A 468 20.51 7.79 -19.39
N LEU A 469 19.20 7.99 -19.10
CA LEU A 469 18.75 9.12 -18.31
C LEU A 469 19.17 9.04 -16.84
N ARG A 470 19.12 7.84 -16.22
CA ARG A 470 19.53 7.70 -14.82
C ARG A 470 21.03 7.94 -14.60
N LEU A 471 21.90 7.65 -15.62
CA LEU A 471 23.32 7.99 -15.57
C LEU A 471 23.59 9.46 -15.90
N LYS A 472 22.86 10.01 -16.88
CA LYS A 472 22.94 11.42 -17.23
C LYS A 472 22.48 12.32 -16.09
N GLY A 473 21.44 11.88 -15.36
CA GLY A 473 20.76 12.59 -14.27
C GLY A 473 19.41 13.17 -14.73
N TYR A 474 18.36 12.82 -14.03
CA TYR A 474 17.00 13.33 -14.28
C TYR A 474 16.84 14.82 -14.01
N ASP A 475 17.70 15.39 -13.17
CA ASP A 475 17.79 16.82 -12.89
C ASP A 475 18.25 17.66 -14.11
N GLN A 476 18.90 17.00 -15.08
CA GLN A 476 19.30 17.64 -16.33
C GLN A 476 18.19 17.66 -17.40
N VAL A 477 17.05 17.02 -17.15
CA VAL A 477 15.91 17.06 -18.07
C VAL A 477 15.27 18.46 -17.99
N PRO A 478 15.18 19.21 -19.12
CA PRO A 478 14.68 20.56 -19.10
C PRO A 478 13.17 20.58 -18.78
N SER A 479 12.78 21.49 -17.88
CA SER A 479 11.36 21.75 -17.65
C SER A 479 10.78 22.52 -18.82
N VAL A 480 9.83 21.94 -19.52
CA VAL A 480 9.13 22.57 -20.64
C VAL A 480 7.71 22.91 -20.22
N PRO A 481 7.27 24.17 -20.32
CA PRO A 481 5.90 24.51 -20.00
C PRO A 481 4.92 23.82 -20.96
N LEU A 482 3.79 23.40 -20.42
CA LEU A 482 2.73 22.82 -21.25
C LEU A 482 2.29 23.85 -22.31
N PRO A 483 2.06 23.40 -23.54
CA PRO A 483 1.56 24.30 -24.59
C PRO A 483 0.24 24.92 -24.11
N SER A 484 0.10 26.24 -24.25
CA SER A 484 -1.14 26.92 -23.95
C SER A 484 -2.21 26.46 -24.92
N VAL A 485 -3.11 25.61 -24.46
CA VAL A 485 -4.27 25.19 -25.22
C VAL A 485 -5.39 26.18 -24.92
N SER A 486 -5.71 27.02 -25.88
CA SER A 486 -6.95 27.83 -25.85
C SER A 486 -8.13 26.88 -25.96
N SER A 487 -8.56 26.32 -24.85
CA SER A 487 -9.82 25.56 -24.80
C SER A 487 -10.96 26.48 -24.41
N ALA A 488 -12.06 26.42 -25.12
CA ALA A 488 -13.30 27.03 -24.64
C ALA A 488 -13.60 26.49 -23.23
N PRO A 489 -14.10 27.35 -22.32
CA PRO A 489 -14.43 26.91 -20.97
C PRO A 489 -15.40 25.74 -21.05
N LYS A 490 -14.98 24.58 -20.56
CA LYS A 490 -15.87 23.41 -20.48
C LYS A 490 -16.98 23.74 -19.48
N LEU A 491 -18.20 23.39 -19.82
CA LEU A 491 -19.29 23.39 -18.84
C LEU A 491 -18.87 22.59 -17.61
N PRO A 492 -19.23 23.05 -16.39
CA PRO A 492 -18.97 22.28 -15.20
C PRO A 492 -19.49 20.85 -15.35
N SER A 493 -18.75 19.88 -14.88
CA SER A 493 -19.20 18.49 -14.90
C SER A 493 -20.48 18.33 -14.06
N VAL A 494 -21.34 17.38 -14.43
CA VAL A 494 -22.57 17.08 -13.68
C VAL A 494 -22.32 16.92 -12.18
N PRO A 495 -21.32 16.10 -11.73
CA PRO A 495 -21.00 16.00 -10.31
C PRO A 495 -20.66 17.34 -9.67
N SER A 496 -19.88 18.19 -10.34
CA SER A 496 -19.49 19.50 -9.81
C SER A 496 -20.68 20.45 -9.63
N MET A 497 -21.65 20.42 -10.55
CA MET A 497 -22.87 21.22 -10.43
C MET A 497 -23.74 20.75 -9.27
N VAL A 498 -23.92 19.43 -9.12
CA VAL A 498 -24.68 18.83 -8.04
C VAL A 498 -24.04 19.09 -6.68
N LYS A 499 -22.73 18.95 -6.56
CA LYS A 499 -22.00 19.26 -5.34
C LYS A 499 -22.19 20.71 -4.90
N ARG A 500 -22.10 21.65 -5.83
CA ARG A 500 -22.31 23.08 -5.55
C ARG A 500 -23.74 23.38 -5.05
N VAL A 501 -24.75 22.78 -5.67
CA VAL A 501 -26.13 23.03 -5.24
C VAL A 501 -26.42 22.46 -3.86
N LEU A 502 -25.92 21.25 -3.55
CA LEU A 502 -26.10 20.67 -2.23
C LEU A 502 -25.33 21.44 -1.15
N ALA A 503 -24.09 21.84 -1.43
CA ALA A 503 -23.31 22.69 -0.52
C ALA A 503 -23.98 24.06 -0.28
N SER A 504 -24.53 24.73 -1.35
CA SER A 504 -25.24 26.00 -1.21
C SER A 504 -26.55 25.89 -0.40
N ARG A 505 -27.08 24.68 -0.27
CA ARG A 505 -28.25 24.37 0.55
C ARG A 505 -27.90 23.97 1.99
N GLY A 506 -26.65 24.10 2.39
CA GLY A 506 -26.17 23.89 3.76
C GLY A 506 -25.78 22.45 4.11
N LEU A 507 -25.64 21.55 3.12
CA LEU A 507 -25.11 20.22 3.37
C LEU A 507 -23.58 20.24 3.26
N ASN A 508 -22.91 19.46 4.11
CA ASN A 508 -21.47 19.25 4.06
C ASN A 508 -21.13 18.04 3.18
N GLU A 509 -20.17 18.24 2.28
CA GLU A 509 -19.65 17.13 1.47
C GLU A 509 -18.78 16.21 2.31
N VAL A 510 -18.99 14.91 2.15
CA VAL A 510 -18.11 13.87 2.68
C VAL A 510 -17.66 12.96 1.56
N VAL A 511 -16.50 12.32 1.77
CA VAL A 511 -15.98 11.27 0.88
C VAL A 511 -15.76 10.05 1.74
N THR A 512 -16.50 8.99 1.45
CA THR A 512 -16.48 7.77 2.22
C THR A 512 -15.90 6.60 1.41
N TRP A 513 -15.54 5.53 2.09
CA TRP A 513 -15.00 4.35 1.43
C TRP A 513 -16.02 3.66 0.53
N SER A 514 -15.59 3.16 -0.63
CA SER A 514 -16.40 2.30 -1.49
C SER A 514 -16.62 0.90 -0.92
N PHE A 515 -15.99 0.59 0.18
CA PHE A 515 -16.03 -0.69 0.87
C PHE A 515 -16.67 -0.53 2.25
N MET A 516 -17.36 -1.57 2.72
CA MET A 516 -17.99 -1.61 4.03
C MET A 516 -18.12 -3.04 4.56
N ALA A 517 -18.55 -3.18 5.79
CA ALA A 517 -18.90 -4.48 6.35
C ALA A 517 -20.18 -5.04 5.69
N GLU A 518 -20.21 -6.34 5.41
CA GLU A 518 -21.36 -7.01 4.78
C GLU A 518 -22.66 -6.81 5.57
N GLY A 519 -22.59 -6.83 6.90
CA GLY A 519 -23.75 -6.58 7.77
C GLY A 519 -24.34 -5.18 7.63
N LEU A 520 -23.55 -4.20 7.27
CA LEU A 520 -24.00 -2.83 6.99
C LEU A 520 -24.57 -2.71 5.57
N ALA A 521 -24.05 -3.46 4.61
CA ALA A 521 -24.51 -3.46 3.23
C ALA A 521 -25.88 -4.15 3.07
N ALA A 522 -26.13 -5.21 3.80
CA ALA A 522 -27.29 -6.07 3.64
C ALA A 522 -28.65 -5.36 3.69
N PRO A 523 -28.95 -4.43 4.62
CA PRO A 523 -30.21 -3.70 4.65
C PRO A 523 -30.42 -2.79 3.44
N PHE A 524 -29.36 -2.45 2.73
CA PHE A 524 -29.37 -1.52 1.58
C PHE A 524 -29.26 -2.23 0.22
N GLY A 525 -29.59 -3.51 0.15
CA GLY A 525 -29.56 -4.32 -1.08
C GLY A 525 -28.23 -5.03 -1.33
N GLY A 526 -27.28 -4.99 -0.37
CA GLY A 526 -25.99 -5.64 -0.46
C GLY A 526 -26.02 -7.11 -0.09
N THR A 527 -26.81 -7.92 -0.80
CA THR A 527 -26.88 -9.37 -0.57
C THR A 527 -26.26 -10.18 -1.70
N ASP A 528 -25.84 -9.56 -2.80
CA ASP A 528 -25.23 -10.25 -3.93
C ASP A 528 -23.78 -10.63 -3.61
N PRO A 529 -23.44 -11.95 -3.64
CA PRO A 529 -22.10 -12.42 -3.34
C PRO A 529 -21.00 -11.85 -4.26
N SER A 530 -21.35 -11.38 -5.46
CA SER A 530 -20.39 -10.78 -6.40
C SER A 530 -19.82 -9.44 -5.93
N LEU A 531 -20.47 -8.79 -4.95
CA LEU A 531 -20.00 -7.57 -4.32
C LEU A 531 -18.99 -7.82 -3.19
N ARG A 532 -18.74 -9.07 -2.81
CA ARG A 532 -17.76 -9.44 -1.81
C ARG A 532 -16.35 -9.39 -2.40
N LEU A 533 -15.42 -8.74 -1.70
CA LEU A 533 -14.00 -8.72 -2.08
C LEU A 533 -13.33 -10.06 -1.77
N LEU A 534 -12.49 -10.54 -2.69
CA LEU A 534 -11.75 -11.80 -2.51
C LEU A 534 -10.67 -11.69 -1.43
N ASN A 535 -10.00 -10.55 -1.35
CA ASN A 535 -8.90 -10.31 -0.43
C ASN A 535 -9.00 -8.89 0.17
N PRO A 536 -9.99 -8.66 1.05
CA PRO A 536 -10.20 -7.34 1.65
C PRO A 536 -9.04 -6.96 2.56
N ILE A 537 -8.79 -5.66 2.69
CA ILE A 537 -7.77 -5.12 3.59
C ILE A 537 -8.11 -5.36 5.08
N SER A 538 -9.40 -5.43 5.40
CA SER A 538 -9.94 -5.86 6.70
C SER A 538 -11.32 -6.48 6.51
N VAL A 539 -11.79 -7.23 7.51
CA VAL A 539 -13.13 -7.85 7.53
C VAL A 539 -14.24 -6.79 7.44
N ASP A 540 -14.02 -5.63 8.05
CA ASP A 540 -14.98 -4.52 8.06
C ASP A 540 -15.06 -3.76 6.71
N LEU A 541 -14.19 -4.08 5.77
CA LEU A 541 -14.14 -3.49 4.42
C LEU A 541 -14.25 -4.58 3.35
N GLY A 542 -14.96 -5.67 3.64
CA GLY A 542 -15.04 -6.85 2.80
C GLY A 542 -16.10 -6.82 1.69
N PHE A 543 -16.90 -5.77 1.59
CA PHE A 543 -18.05 -5.72 0.68
C PHE A 543 -18.13 -4.37 -0.05
N MET A 544 -18.46 -4.40 -1.36
CA MET A 544 -18.68 -3.17 -2.13
C MET A 544 -20.01 -2.52 -1.70
N ARG A 545 -20.03 -1.19 -1.50
CA ARG A 545 -21.23 -0.48 -1.04
C ARG A 545 -22.35 -0.50 -2.10
N PRO A 546 -23.55 -1.02 -1.76
CA PRO A 546 -24.70 -1.04 -2.65
C PRO A 546 -25.41 0.32 -2.71
N SER A 547 -25.24 1.16 -1.71
CA SER A 547 -25.74 2.53 -1.58
C SER A 547 -24.73 3.36 -0.77
N LEU A 548 -24.76 4.68 -0.91
CA LEU A 548 -23.99 5.62 -0.10
C LEU A 548 -24.69 5.93 1.24
N ILE A 549 -25.97 5.63 1.38
CA ILE A 549 -26.76 5.92 2.58
C ILE A 549 -26.12 5.35 3.87
N PRO A 550 -25.69 4.07 3.93
CA PRO A 550 -25.11 3.54 5.17
C PRO A 550 -23.86 4.27 5.60
N ASN A 551 -22.96 4.62 4.68
CA ASN A 551 -21.77 5.40 5.02
C ASN A 551 -22.12 6.79 5.58
N LEU A 552 -23.12 7.44 4.99
CA LEU A 552 -23.58 8.76 5.45
C LEU A 552 -24.28 8.67 6.81
N ILE A 553 -25.03 7.60 7.08
CA ILE A 553 -25.63 7.36 8.41
C ILE A 553 -24.53 7.17 9.45
N GLU A 554 -23.52 6.32 9.18
CA GLU A 554 -22.38 6.13 10.11
C GLU A 554 -21.66 7.46 10.40
N ALA A 555 -21.45 8.28 9.37
CA ALA A 555 -20.83 9.59 9.53
C ALA A 555 -21.72 10.52 10.37
N ALA A 556 -23.04 10.52 10.16
CA ALA A 556 -23.99 11.32 10.91
C ALA A 556 -24.07 10.89 12.40
N VAL A 557 -24.19 9.58 12.66
CA VAL A 557 -24.18 9.01 14.02
C VAL A 557 -22.89 9.37 14.76
N ARG A 558 -21.74 9.27 14.08
CA ARG A 558 -20.45 9.67 14.68
C ARG A 558 -20.40 11.17 15.04
N ASN A 559 -21.00 12.02 14.24
CA ASN A 559 -21.09 13.45 14.54
C ASN A 559 -22.07 13.73 15.69
N GLN A 560 -23.23 13.05 15.71
CA GLN A 560 -24.19 13.15 16.84
C GLN A 560 -23.56 12.71 18.16
N SER A 561 -22.79 11.63 18.19
CA SER A 561 -22.08 11.17 19.39
C SER A 561 -21.03 12.17 19.91
N ARG A 562 -20.63 13.13 19.07
CA ARG A 562 -19.74 14.26 19.43
C ARG A 562 -20.50 15.55 19.78
N GLY A 563 -21.82 15.47 19.96
CA GLY A 563 -22.66 16.60 20.37
C GLY A 563 -23.20 17.47 19.25
N GLN A 564 -23.14 17.03 17.98
CA GLN A 564 -23.75 17.75 16.86
C GLN A 564 -25.24 17.37 16.75
N GLU A 565 -26.13 18.24 17.19
CA GLU A 565 -27.57 18.01 17.18
C GLU A 565 -28.18 18.10 15.76
N THR A 566 -27.56 18.84 14.86
CA THR A 566 -27.97 19.04 13.48
C THR A 566 -26.87 18.57 12.55
N VAL A 567 -27.13 17.54 11.76
CA VAL A 567 -26.20 17.00 10.79
C VAL A 567 -26.84 16.91 9.42
N ALA A 568 -26.20 17.53 8.42
CA ALA A 568 -26.63 17.48 7.02
C ALA A 568 -25.41 17.16 6.15
N LEU A 569 -25.35 15.95 5.63
CA LEU A 569 -24.22 15.42 4.85
C LEU A 569 -24.66 15.02 3.46
N PHE A 570 -23.74 15.10 2.51
CA PHE A 570 -23.95 14.54 1.18
C PHE A 570 -22.65 13.98 0.58
N GLU A 571 -22.81 13.07 -0.35
CA GLU A 571 -21.73 12.56 -1.20
C GLU A 571 -22.24 12.39 -2.62
N VAL A 572 -21.40 12.72 -3.60
CA VAL A 572 -21.61 12.37 -5.00
C VAL A 572 -20.54 11.38 -5.39
N GLY A 573 -20.92 10.12 -5.47
CA GLY A 573 -20.00 9.02 -5.62
C GLY A 573 -20.62 7.77 -6.23
N PRO A 574 -19.81 6.73 -6.48
CA PRO A 574 -20.29 5.47 -7.03
C PRO A 574 -21.00 4.61 -5.99
N GLN A 575 -22.04 3.92 -6.41
CA GLN A 575 -22.58 2.73 -5.75
C GLN A 575 -22.45 1.52 -6.69
N PHE A 576 -22.49 0.33 -6.16
CA PHE A 576 -22.18 -0.88 -6.90
C PHE A 576 -23.34 -1.87 -6.87
N GLU A 577 -23.64 -2.42 -8.04
CA GLU A 577 -24.59 -3.51 -8.25
C GLU A 577 -23.82 -4.66 -8.93
N LYS A 578 -24.40 -5.84 -9.05
CA LYS A 578 -23.76 -7.04 -9.58
C LYS A 578 -22.81 -6.81 -10.77
N ASP A 579 -23.31 -6.10 -11.80
CA ASP A 579 -22.60 -5.91 -13.06
C ASP A 579 -22.50 -4.41 -13.43
N ALA A 580 -22.75 -3.51 -12.48
CA ALA A 580 -22.81 -2.08 -12.76
C ALA A 580 -22.26 -1.23 -11.61
N GLN A 581 -21.62 -0.15 -11.99
CA GLN A 581 -21.29 0.97 -11.13
C GLN A 581 -22.17 2.14 -11.54
N ARG A 582 -22.83 2.79 -10.58
CA ARG A 582 -23.70 3.93 -10.84
C ARG A 582 -23.24 5.16 -10.07
N LEU A 583 -23.23 6.29 -10.73
CA LEU A 583 -22.95 7.57 -10.07
C LEU A 583 -24.25 8.14 -9.46
N VAL A 584 -24.24 8.31 -8.14
CA VAL A 584 -25.41 8.77 -7.38
C VAL A 584 -25.05 9.99 -6.53
N ALA A 585 -26.00 10.94 -6.45
CA ALA A 585 -25.95 12.01 -5.47
C ALA A 585 -26.83 11.65 -4.29
N THR A 586 -26.24 11.49 -3.13
CA THR A 586 -26.90 10.99 -1.91
C THR A 586 -26.74 11.99 -0.79
N GLY A 587 -27.78 12.19 0.00
CA GLY A 587 -27.67 12.99 1.23
C GLY A 587 -28.44 12.40 2.38
N ILE A 588 -27.98 12.71 3.58
CA ILE A 588 -28.60 12.37 4.86
C ILE A 588 -28.74 13.62 5.72
N LEU A 589 -29.91 13.76 6.33
CA LEU A 589 -30.23 14.79 7.29
C LEU A 589 -30.55 14.10 8.61
N ALA A 590 -29.96 14.55 9.71
CA ALA A 590 -30.15 13.93 11.02
C ALA A 590 -30.40 15.00 12.11
N GLY A 591 -31.37 14.72 13.00
CA GLY A 591 -31.70 15.57 14.13
C GLY A 591 -32.67 16.69 13.78
N GLN A 592 -32.27 17.93 13.94
CA GLN A 592 -33.10 19.12 13.74
C GLN A 592 -32.83 19.81 12.41
N THR A 593 -33.79 20.63 11.94
CA THR A 593 -33.64 21.43 10.71
C THR A 593 -32.66 22.59 10.81
N GLY A 594 -32.18 22.90 12.00
CA GLY A 594 -31.22 23.96 12.29
C GLY A 594 -30.97 24.11 13.79
N PRO A 595 -30.02 24.96 14.18
CA PRO A 595 -29.76 25.26 15.57
C PRO A 595 -30.92 26.01 16.24
N ARG A 596 -30.97 25.99 17.54
CA ARG A 596 -31.95 26.78 18.31
C ARG A 596 -31.88 28.27 17.92
N HIS A 597 -33.02 28.83 17.48
CA HIS A 597 -33.10 30.21 17.00
C HIS A 597 -34.34 30.93 17.60
N TRP A 598 -34.18 32.20 17.90
CA TRP A 598 -35.24 33.00 18.54
C TRP A 598 -36.46 33.30 17.66
N ALA A 599 -36.21 33.41 16.33
CA ALA A 599 -37.26 33.76 15.36
C ALA A 599 -37.91 32.53 14.70
N GLN A 600 -37.26 31.39 14.70
CA GLN A 600 -37.76 30.18 14.11
C GLN A 600 -37.39 28.96 14.97
N ALA A 601 -38.39 28.29 15.47
CA ALA A 601 -38.17 27.05 16.22
C ALA A 601 -37.68 25.95 15.29
N PRO A 602 -36.58 25.27 15.66
CA PRO A 602 -36.15 24.08 14.89
C PRO A 602 -37.21 22.98 15.08
N ARG A 603 -37.38 22.17 14.04
CA ARG A 603 -38.18 20.93 14.08
C ARG A 603 -37.33 19.73 13.67
N PRO A 604 -37.73 18.50 14.04
CA PRO A 604 -37.11 17.32 13.49
C PRO A 604 -37.13 17.33 11.97
N VAL A 605 -36.05 16.83 11.36
CA VAL A 605 -35.99 16.62 9.91
C VAL A 605 -36.99 15.57 9.47
N ASP A 606 -37.57 15.75 8.27
CA ASP A 606 -38.61 14.86 7.77
C ASP A 606 -38.45 14.54 6.28
N VAL A 607 -39.39 13.75 5.74
CA VAL A 607 -39.41 13.34 4.31
C VAL A 607 -39.45 14.53 3.36
N PHE A 608 -40.04 15.67 3.77
CA PHE A 608 -40.15 16.84 2.89
C PHE A 608 -38.84 17.60 2.77
N ASP A 609 -38.00 17.57 3.80
CA ASP A 609 -36.64 18.12 3.74
C ASP A 609 -35.79 17.32 2.73
N ALA A 610 -35.83 16.00 2.77
CA ALA A 610 -35.16 15.13 1.81
C ALA A 610 -35.70 15.36 0.39
N LYS A 611 -37.06 15.49 0.22
CA LYS A 611 -37.69 15.80 -1.05
C LYS A 611 -37.21 17.14 -1.63
N ALA A 612 -37.06 18.16 -0.79
CA ALA A 612 -36.62 19.49 -1.23
C ALA A 612 -35.21 19.51 -1.77
N HIS A 613 -34.29 18.74 -1.16
CA HIS A 613 -32.93 18.58 -1.66
C HIS A 613 -32.88 17.75 -2.94
N THR A 614 -33.70 16.69 -3.03
CA THR A 614 -33.88 15.89 -4.25
C THR A 614 -34.32 16.76 -5.45
N LEU A 615 -35.36 17.56 -5.25
CA LEU A 615 -35.87 18.47 -6.30
C LEU A 615 -34.82 19.51 -6.69
N ALA A 616 -34.05 20.05 -5.75
CA ALA A 616 -33.00 21.01 -6.05
C ALA A 616 -31.92 20.39 -6.99
N VAL A 617 -31.53 19.14 -6.76
CA VAL A 617 -30.60 18.41 -7.65
C VAL A 617 -31.27 18.21 -9.03
N LEU A 618 -32.49 17.70 -9.09
CA LEU A 618 -33.21 17.44 -10.35
C LEU A 618 -33.39 18.73 -11.16
N THR A 619 -33.79 19.82 -10.51
CA THR A 619 -33.96 21.14 -11.18
C THR A 619 -32.63 21.67 -11.71
N THR A 620 -31.54 21.52 -10.96
CA THR A 620 -30.19 21.89 -11.42
C THR A 620 -29.78 21.09 -12.66
N MET A 621 -30.24 19.84 -12.75
CA MET A 621 -30.05 18.98 -13.93
C MET A 621 -31.06 19.27 -15.06
N GLY A 622 -31.83 20.34 -14.96
CA GLY A 622 -32.77 20.75 -16.00
C GLY A 622 -34.09 19.94 -16.08
N VAL A 623 -34.38 19.15 -15.05
CA VAL A 623 -35.61 18.39 -14.93
C VAL A 623 -36.68 19.28 -14.26
N THR A 624 -37.77 19.57 -14.93
CA THR A 624 -38.89 20.35 -14.38
C THR A 624 -39.78 19.46 -13.52
N GLU A 625 -40.38 20.03 -12.48
CA GLU A 625 -41.33 19.29 -11.62
C GLU A 625 -42.52 18.73 -12.40
N THR A 626 -42.97 19.43 -13.41
CA THR A 626 -44.07 19.01 -14.31
C THR A 626 -43.74 17.77 -15.15
N ALA A 627 -42.44 17.48 -15.33
CA ALA A 627 -41.96 16.29 -16.05
C ALA A 627 -41.79 15.07 -15.12
N LEU A 628 -42.00 15.26 -13.82
CA LEU A 628 -41.85 14.22 -12.81
C LEU A 628 -43.21 13.63 -12.42
N GLN A 629 -43.19 12.33 -12.27
CA GLN A 629 -44.25 11.60 -11.58
C GLN A 629 -43.75 11.23 -10.20
N ILE A 630 -44.57 11.44 -9.19
CA ILE A 630 -44.28 11.07 -7.81
C ILE A 630 -45.14 9.87 -7.41
N ASP A 631 -44.53 8.87 -6.77
CA ASP A 631 -45.24 7.79 -6.11
C ASP A 631 -44.63 7.47 -4.78
N THR A 632 -45.24 6.58 -4.00
CA THR A 632 -44.83 6.19 -2.68
C THR A 632 -43.94 4.92 -2.66
N SER A 633 -43.54 4.43 -3.84
CA SER A 633 -42.61 3.31 -3.95
C SER A 633 -41.20 3.76 -3.59
N GLY A 634 -40.37 2.80 -3.19
CA GLY A 634 -38.97 3.06 -2.84
C GLY A 634 -38.38 1.92 -2.03
N PRO A 635 -37.08 1.92 -1.84
CA PRO A 635 -36.37 0.90 -1.07
C PRO A 635 -36.93 0.70 0.35
N ASP A 636 -36.77 -0.51 0.90
CA ASP A 636 -37.32 -0.87 2.20
C ASP A 636 -36.50 -0.34 3.40
N TYR A 637 -35.32 0.18 3.14
CA TYR A 637 -34.57 0.91 4.16
C TYR A 637 -35.11 2.30 4.47
N TYR A 638 -36.11 2.79 3.71
CA TYR A 638 -36.93 3.93 4.05
C TYR A 638 -38.23 3.51 4.73
N HIS A 639 -38.76 4.39 5.58
CA HIS A 639 -40.00 4.16 6.31
C HIS A 639 -41.18 3.94 5.33
N PRO A 640 -42.01 2.87 5.49
CA PRO A 640 -43.03 2.50 4.48
C PRO A 640 -44.07 3.58 4.23
N GLY A 641 -44.45 4.36 5.24
CA GLY A 641 -45.45 5.43 5.13
C GLY A 641 -44.88 6.85 4.90
N ARG A 642 -43.53 7.00 4.89
CA ARG A 642 -42.84 8.31 4.77
C ARG A 642 -41.68 8.22 3.81
N LYS A 643 -41.97 7.73 2.60
CA LYS A 643 -41.02 7.65 1.48
C LYS A 643 -41.68 7.98 0.17
N GLY A 644 -40.90 8.31 -0.84
CA GLY A 644 -41.36 8.52 -2.18
C GLY A 644 -40.25 8.38 -3.21
N CYS A 645 -40.63 8.28 -4.47
CA CYS A 645 -39.71 8.34 -5.58
C CYS A 645 -40.19 9.32 -6.65
N PHE A 646 -39.25 9.84 -7.43
CA PHE A 646 -39.52 10.57 -8.66
C PHE A 646 -39.23 9.69 -9.85
N ARG A 647 -40.16 9.72 -10.84
CA ARG A 647 -40.06 8.96 -12.08
C ARG A 647 -40.13 9.88 -13.28
N GLN A 648 -39.43 9.50 -14.34
CA GLN A 648 -39.63 9.99 -15.71
C GLN A 648 -40.07 8.80 -16.58
N GLY A 649 -41.33 8.72 -16.91
CA GLY A 649 -41.92 7.52 -17.49
C GLY A 649 -41.76 6.33 -16.57
N ASN A 650 -41.15 5.25 -17.05
CA ASN A 650 -40.93 4.02 -16.25
C ASN A 650 -39.64 4.05 -15.41
N ARG A 651 -38.80 5.07 -15.54
CA ARG A 651 -37.51 5.12 -14.83
C ARG A 651 -37.64 5.86 -13.50
N ILE A 652 -37.13 5.26 -12.42
CA ILE A 652 -36.93 5.95 -11.14
C ILE A 652 -35.66 6.77 -11.27
N VAL A 653 -35.75 8.06 -11.13
CA VAL A 653 -34.62 9.00 -11.22
C VAL A 653 -34.13 9.46 -9.87
N ALA A 654 -34.95 9.33 -8.83
CA ALA A 654 -34.60 9.63 -7.47
C ALA A 654 -35.51 8.94 -6.46
N VAL A 655 -35.00 8.66 -5.26
CA VAL A 655 -35.75 8.18 -4.10
C VAL A 655 -35.45 9.05 -2.90
N PHE A 656 -36.39 9.17 -1.98
CA PHE A 656 -36.24 9.95 -0.75
C PHE A 656 -37.20 9.46 0.34
N GLY A 657 -36.83 9.67 1.58
CA GLY A 657 -37.71 9.27 2.70
C GLY A 657 -37.05 9.45 4.06
N GLU A 658 -37.87 9.25 5.10
CA GLU A 658 -37.31 9.01 6.44
C GLU A 658 -36.73 7.60 6.52
N MET A 659 -35.66 7.44 7.27
CA MET A 659 -35.03 6.13 7.43
C MET A 659 -35.89 5.18 8.25
N HIS A 660 -35.86 3.90 7.88
CA HIS A 660 -36.67 2.87 8.59
C HIS A 660 -36.17 2.70 10.04
N PRO A 661 -37.02 2.71 11.08
CA PRO A 661 -36.60 2.62 12.48
C PRO A 661 -35.72 1.40 12.77
N LEU A 662 -36.02 0.23 12.20
CA LEU A 662 -35.21 -0.99 12.39
C LEU A 662 -33.78 -0.81 11.84
N VAL A 663 -33.66 -0.17 10.68
CA VAL A 663 -32.34 0.12 10.09
C VAL A 663 -31.57 1.09 10.99
N MET A 664 -32.25 2.12 11.51
CA MET A 664 -31.62 3.09 12.41
C MET A 664 -31.16 2.43 13.71
N THR A 665 -31.96 1.57 14.30
CA THR A 665 -31.55 0.79 15.49
C THR A 665 -30.33 -0.08 15.20
N GLN A 666 -30.30 -0.75 14.07
CA GLN A 666 -29.14 -1.58 13.66
C GLN A 666 -27.87 -0.75 13.45
N MET A 667 -27.99 0.48 12.97
CA MET A 667 -26.88 1.40 12.74
C MET A 667 -26.53 2.31 13.92
N GLY A 668 -27.21 2.15 15.06
CA GLY A 668 -26.96 2.93 16.27
C GLY A 668 -27.39 4.40 16.17
N GLY A 669 -28.30 4.75 15.25
CA GLY A 669 -28.82 6.10 15.07
C GLY A 669 -30.01 6.37 15.96
N GLU A 670 -30.06 7.56 16.56
CA GLU A 670 -31.15 8.03 17.43
C GLU A 670 -31.81 9.29 16.85
N GLY A 671 -33.13 9.39 17.02
CA GLY A 671 -33.90 10.54 16.57
C GLY A 671 -34.32 10.50 15.11
N ALA A 672 -34.55 11.66 14.51
CA ALA A 672 -35.05 11.79 13.13
C ALA A 672 -33.90 11.70 12.11
N PHE A 673 -34.07 10.86 11.10
CA PHE A 673 -33.17 10.74 9.96
C PHE A 673 -33.99 10.72 8.67
N ALA A 674 -33.60 11.57 7.70
CA ALA A 674 -34.19 11.61 6.37
C ALA A 674 -33.08 11.62 5.31
N GLY A 675 -33.25 10.83 4.26
CA GLY A 675 -32.26 10.70 3.21
C GLY A 675 -32.82 10.75 1.81
N PHE A 676 -31.95 10.96 0.83
CA PHE A 676 -32.29 10.94 -0.58
C PHE A 676 -31.16 10.39 -1.43
N GLU A 677 -31.52 9.88 -2.60
CA GLU A 677 -30.62 9.39 -3.64
C GLU A 677 -31.12 9.85 -5.01
N VAL A 678 -30.25 10.47 -5.80
CA VAL A 678 -30.55 10.90 -7.18
C VAL A 678 -29.60 10.17 -8.12
N PHE A 679 -30.15 9.36 -9.03
CA PHE A 679 -29.44 8.54 -9.99
C PHE A 679 -29.02 9.38 -11.20
N LEU A 680 -27.83 9.98 -11.16
CA LEU A 680 -27.39 10.99 -12.13
C LEU A 680 -27.32 10.48 -13.56
N GLU A 681 -27.00 9.21 -13.76
CA GLU A 681 -26.91 8.58 -15.09
C GLU A 681 -28.28 8.29 -15.71
N GLN A 682 -29.35 8.32 -14.92
CA GLN A 682 -30.71 8.12 -15.40
C GLN A 682 -31.37 9.42 -15.82
N LEU A 683 -30.71 10.56 -15.60
CA LEU A 683 -31.21 11.86 -15.95
C LEU A 683 -30.95 12.16 -17.43
N PRO A 684 -31.82 12.95 -18.08
CA PRO A 684 -31.58 13.38 -19.45
C PRO A 684 -30.32 14.27 -19.52
N PRO A 685 -29.61 14.29 -20.66
CA PRO A 685 -28.48 15.17 -20.83
C PRO A 685 -28.89 16.64 -20.67
N LEU A 686 -28.00 17.41 -20.05
CA LEU A 686 -28.24 18.86 -19.83
C LEU A 686 -28.50 19.58 -21.13
N LYS A 687 -29.63 20.25 -21.22
CA LYS A 687 -29.91 21.12 -22.35
C LYS A 687 -29.11 22.42 -22.23
N THR A 688 -28.25 22.69 -23.20
CA THR A 688 -27.41 23.89 -23.23
C THR A 688 -28.19 25.15 -23.60
N LYS A 689 -29.34 25.00 -24.27
CA LYS A 689 -30.23 26.10 -24.65
C LYS A 689 -31.46 26.11 -23.75
N LYS A 690 -31.60 27.15 -22.96
CA LYS A 690 -32.86 27.44 -22.25
C LYS A 690 -33.83 28.10 -23.19
N PRO A 691 -35.14 27.81 -23.10
CA PRO A 691 -36.15 28.59 -23.82
C PRO A 691 -36.08 30.07 -23.38
N PRO A 692 -36.41 31.00 -24.24
CA PRO A 692 -36.53 32.41 -23.88
C PRO A 692 -37.51 32.57 -22.71
N LEU A 693 -37.18 33.44 -21.76
CA LEU A 693 -38.10 33.82 -20.70
C LEU A 693 -39.23 34.62 -21.30
N HIS A 694 -40.46 34.15 -21.11
CA HIS A 694 -41.68 34.86 -21.51
C HIS A 694 -42.37 35.37 -20.25
N LEU A 695 -42.45 36.70 -20.11
CA LEU A 695 -43.12 37.35 -18.98
C LEU A 695 -44.43 37.96 -19.47
N SER A 696 -45.52 37.68 -18.80
CA SER A 696 -46.76 38.34 -19.04
C SER A 696 -46.68 39.84 -18.70
N PRO A 697 -47.11 40.75 -19.57
CA PRO A 697 -47.16 42.17 -19.21
C PRO A 697 -48.40 42.54 -18.35
N TYR A 698 -49.27 41.57 -18.08
CA TYR A 698 -50.50 41.78 -17.33
C TYR A 698 -50.40 41.29 -15.88
N GLN A 699 -51.27 41.84 -15.01
CA GLN A 699 -51.31 41.47 -13.62
C GLN A 699 -51.84 40.04 -13.42
N PRO A 700 -51.12 39.19 -12.66
CA PRO A 700 -51.61 37.85 -12.31
C PRO A 700 -52.75 37.95 -11.28
N VAL A 701 -53.67 36.98 -11.36
CA VAL A 701 -54.72 36.80 -10.38
C VAL A 701 -54.44 35.57 -9.56
N VAL A 702 -54.61 35.69 -8.24
CA VAL A 702 -54.40 34.56 -7.31
C VAL A 702 -55.72 34.19 -6.66
N ARG A 703 -56.02 32.88 -6.59
CA ARG A 703 -57.24 32.33 -5.99
C ARG A 703 -56.93 31.14 -5.10
N ASP A 704 -57.55 31.09 -3.93
CA ASP A 704 -57.40 30.02 -2.99
C ASP A 704 -58.64 29.12 -3.01
N PHE A 705 -58.38 27.81 -2.94
CA PHE A 705 -59.41 26.78 -2.86
C PHE A 705 -59.09 25.80 -1.75
N ALA A 706 -60.04 25.37 -0.96
CA ALA A 706 -59.91 24.30 0.01
C ALA A 706 -60.81 23.13 -0.38
N PHE A 707 -60.22 21.98 -0.57
CA PHE A 707 -60.93 20.76 -0.96
C PHE A 707 -60.95 19.74 0.17
N LEU A 708 -62.13 19.23 0.49
CA LEU A 708 -62.28 18.09 1.40
C LEU A 708 -62.22 16.82 0.56
N VAL A 709 -61.16 16.00 0.76
CA VAL A 709 -60.89 14.79 0.00
C VAL A 709 -60.66 13.62 0.96
N ASP A 710 -60.77 12.39 0.45
CA ASP A 710 -60.39 11.21 1.26
C ASP A 710 -58.91 11.26 1.60
N GLU A 711 -58.56 10.75 2.79
CA GLU A 711 -57.17 10.79 3.29
C GLU A 711 -56.19 10.14 2.34
N VAL A 712 -56.61 9.08 1.64
CA VAL A 712 -55.79 8.34 0.68
C VAL A 712 -55.54 9.10 -0.63
N VAL A 713 -56.30 10.14 -0.96
CA VAL A 713 -56.11 10.90 -2.19
C VAL A 713 -54.76 11.61 -2.16
N PRO A 714 -53.85 11.38 -3.13
CA PRO A 714 -52.59 12.10 -3.20
C PRO A 714 -52.85 13.59 -3.53
N ALA A 715 -52.06 14.48 -2.89
CA ALA A 715 -52.16 15.92 -3.20
C ALA A 715 -51.79 16.23 -4.67
N ASP A 716 -50.94 15.50 -5.29
CA ASP A 716 -50.61 15.58 -6.72
C ASP A 716 -51.82 15.36 -7.62
N GLN A 717 -52.76 14.53 -7.21
CA GLN A 717 -54.03 14.32 -7.97
C GLN A 717 -54.88 15.57 -7.99
N VAL A 718 -54.97 16.31 -6.87
CA VAL A 718 -55.64 17.59 -6.76
C VAL A 718 -54.95 18.63 -7.65
N VAL A 719 -53.62 18.74 -7.56
CA VAL A 719 -52.85 19.70 -8.37
C VAL A 719 -53.00 19.42 -9.87
N LYS A 720 -52.88 18.17 -10.30
CA LYS A 720 -53.02 17.76 -11.67
C LYS A 720 -54.44 18.02 -12.21
N ALA A 721 -55.47 17.80 -11.41
CA ALA A 721 -56.85 18.05 -11.78
C ALA A 721 -57.11 19.55 -11.95
N ALA A 722 -56.61 20.36 -11.01
CA ALA A 722 -56.71 21.82 -11.07
C ALA A 722 -55.98 22.40 -12.30
N THR A 723 -54.74 21.96 -12.56
CA THR A 723 -53.95 22.41 -13.74
C THR A 723 -54.61 22.10 -15.06
N LYS A 724 -55.40 21.03 -15.14
CA LYS A 724 -56.16 20.67 -16.36
C LYS A 724 -57.30 21.62 -16.69
N ALA A 725 -57.71 22.51 -15.79
CA ALA A 725 -58.76 23.46 -16.02
C ALA A 725 -58.40 24.48 -17.13
N ASP A 726 -57.16 24.95 -17.08
CA ASP A 726 -56.57 25.78 -18.13
C ASP A 726 -55.06 25.71 -18.05
N ARG A 727 -54.42 25.09 -19.04
CA ARG A 727 -52.96 24.86 -19.06
C ARG A 727 -52.15 26.09 -19.49
N THR A 728 -52.79 27.08 -20.09
CA THR A 728 -52.10 28.30 -20.52
C THR A 728 -52.21 29.39 -19.47
N LEU A 729 -53.34 29.49 -18.82
CA LEU A 729 -53.60 30.53 -17.83
C LEU A 729 -53.08 30.18 -16.44
N ILE A 730 -53.10 28.89 -16.06
CA ILE A 730 -52.62 28.44 -14.75
C ILE A 730 -51.12 28.21 -14.82
N THR A 731 -50.35 29.14 -14.26
CA THR A 731 -48.89 29.09 -14.28
C THR A 731 -48.27 28.46 -13.03
N ALA A 732 -48.96 28.51 -11.89
CA ALA A 732 -48.49 27.89 -10.65
C ALA A 732 -49.66 27.45 -9.76
N ILE A 733 -49.47 26.33 -9.06
CA ILE A 733 -50.33 25.85 -7.98
C ILE A 733 -49.48 25.50 -6.80
N HIS A 734 -49.79 26.10 -5.65
CA HIS A 734 -49.14 25.82 -4.40
C HIS A 734 -50.09 25.22 -3.38
N ILE A 735 -49.71 24.12 -2.73
CA ILE A 735 -50.44 23.60 -1.57
C ILE A 735 -49.86 24.34 -0.37
N PHE A 736 -50.69 25.12 0.30
CA PHE A 736 -50.28 25.92 1.44
C PHE A 736 -50.84 25.44 2.78
N ASP A 737 -51.86 24.55 2.77
CA ASP A 737 -52.36 23.91 3.99
C ASP A 737 -52.84 22.47 3.72
N ALA A 738 -52.57 21.58 4.68
CA ALA A 738 -53.01 20.17 4.64
C ALA A 738 -53.49 19.80 6.06
N TYR A 739 -54.79 20.07 6.35
CA TYR A 739 -55.35 19.88 7.66
C TYR A 739 -55.99 18.49 7.82
N LYS A 740 -55.67 17.82 8.93
CA LYS A 740 -56.34 16.62 9.41
C LYS A 740 -56.66 16.87 10.89
N GLY A 741 -57.87 16.62 11.30
CA GLY A 741 -58.22 16.78 12.71
C GLY A 741 -59.71 16.67 12.97
N GLU A 742 -60.13 16.84 14.25
CA GLU A 742 -61.48 16.60 14.78
C GLU A 742 -62.59 17.41 14.15
N LYS A 743 -62.24 18.49 13.40
CA LYS A 743 -63.22 19.31 12.68
C LYS A 743 -63.55 18.78 11.30
N LEU A 744 -63.04 17.65 10.90
CA LEU A 744 -63.34 17.01 9.62
C LEU A 744 -64.01 15.66 9.80
N PRO A 745 -64.80 15.16 8.84
CA PRO A 745 -65.31 13.81 8.87
C PRO A 745 -64.17 12.79 8.91
N GLU A 746 -64.41 11.68 9.59
CA GLU A 746 -63.42 10.59 9.70
C GLU A 746 -62.96 10.10 8.34
N GLY A 747 -61.68 9.85 8.14
CA GLY A 747 -61.10 9.42 6.88
C GLY A 747 -60.96 10.52 5.81
N LYS A 748 -61.22 11.80 6.15
CA LYS A 748 -61.09 12.95 5.29
C LYS A 748 -59.93 13.85 5.68
N LYS A 749 -59.37 14.55 4.69
CA LYS A 749 -58.43 15.67 4.90
C LYS A 749 -58.83 16.87 4.07
N SER A 750 -58.47 18.06 4.56
CA SER A 750 -58.65 19.32 3.82
C SER A 750 -57.30 19.68 3.19
N LEU A 751 -57.30 19.86 1.85
CA LEU A 751 -56.14 20.35 1.11
C LEU A 751 -56.46 21.76 0.60
N ALA A 752 -55.68 22.75 1.03
CA ALA A 752 -55.82 24.12 0.52
C ALA A 752 -54.73 24.39 -0.54
N ILE A 753 -55.21 24.84 -1.69
CA ILE A 753 -54.33 25.18 -2.83
C ILE A 753 -54.52 26.63 -3.22
N GLN A 754 -53.43 27.29 -3.54
CA GLN A 754 -53.36 28.59 -4.17
C GLN A 754 -53.08 28.45 -5.65
N VAL A 755 -53.90 29.01 -6.52
CA VAL A 755 -53.76 28.95 -7.97
C VAL A 755 -53.43 30.33 -8.50
N ARG A 756 -52.35 30.44 -9.28
CA ARG A 756 -51.91 31.64 -9.96
C ARG A 756 -52.32 31.59 -11.42
N LEU A 757 -53.12 32.59 -11.84
CA LEU A 757 -53.57 32.77 -13.18
C LEU A 757 -52.82 33.94 -13.85
N GLU A 758 -52.08 33.69 -14.93
CA GLU A 758 -51.33 34.72 -15.67
C GLU A 758 -51.85 34.85 -17.09
N PRO A 759 -52.52 35.95 -17.42
CA PRO A 759 -53.09 36.19 -18.76
C PRO A 759 -51.99 36.59 -19.75
N GLU A 760 -52.06 36.11 -20.99
CA GLU A 760 -51.14 36.47 -22.07
C GLU A 760 -51.66 37.58 -23.01
N ALA A 761 -52.95 37.70 -23.16
CA ALA A 761 -53.59 38.56 -24.18
C ALA A 761 -54.30 39.83 -23.66
N GLY A 762 -54.51 39.96 -22.35
CA GLY A 762 -55.20 41.10 -21.73
C GLY A 762 -55.55 40.85 -20.28
N THR A 763 -55.85 41.84 -19.46
CA THR A 763 -56.32 41.73 -18.10
C THR A 763 -57.55 40.84 -18.00
N LEU A 764 -57.59 39.90 -17.08
CA LEU A 764 -58.73 38.99 -16.90
C LEU A 764 -59.95 39.73 -16.41
N THR A 765 -61.14 39.47 -17.03
CA THR A 765 -62.39 39.88 -16.51
C THR A 765 -62.90 38.97 -15.40
N GLU A 766 -63.79 39.44 -14.53
CA GLU A 766 -64.38 38.63 -13.47
C GLU A 766 -65.10 37.38 -14.03
N ALA A 767 -65.81 37.54 -15.20
CA ALA A 767 -66.42 36.38 -15.84
C ALA A 767 -65.44 35.28 -16.26
N GLN A 768 -64.28 35.65 -16.81
CA GLN A 768 -63.20 34.70 -17.15
C GLN A 768 -62.56 34.04 -15.89
N ILE A 769 -62.33 34.81 -14.82
CA ILE A 769 -61.86 34.32 -13.58
C ILE A 769 -62.81 33.27 -12.97
N THR A 770 -64.14 33.60 -12.95
CA THR A 770 -65.18 32.72 -12.44
C THR A 770 -65.22 31.41 -13.23
N GLU A 771 -65.22 31.49 -14.57
CA GLU A 771 -65.27 30.35 -15.47
C GLU A 771 -64.05 29.36 -15.15
N VAL A 772 -62.90 29.92 -15.03
CA VAL A 772 -61.69 29.08 -14.71
C VAL A 772 -61.78 28.51 -13.31
N CYS A 773 -62.25 29.28 -12.33
CA CYS A 773 -62.48 28.81 -10.96
C CYS A 773 -63.44 27.63 -10.91
N ASP A 774 -64.59 27.76 -11.61
CA ASP A 774 -65.62 26.71 -11.69
C ASP A 774 -65.06 25.43 -12.36
N LYS A 775 -64.23 25.58 -13.41
CA LYS A 775 -63.56 24.47 -14.05
C LYS A 775 -62.57 23.80 -13.12
N ILE A 776 -61.81 24.57 -12.34
CA ILE A 776 -60.87 24.02 -11.32
C ILE A 776 -61.66 23.16 -10.31
N VAL A 777 -62.74 23.73 -9.73
CA VAL A 777 -63.56 23.04 -8.74
C VAL A 777 -64.17 21.77 -9.33
N SER A 778 -64.77 21.86 -10.52
CA SER A 778 -65.39 20.71 -11.20
C SER A 778 -64.37 19.61 -11.51
N ASN A 779 -63.18 19.96 -12.01
CA ASN A 779 -62.16 19.00 -12.33
C ASN A 779 -61.64 18.29 -11.08
N VAL A 780 -61.40 19.01 -9.99
CA VAL A 780 -60.90 18.43 -8.73
C VAL A 780 -61.96 17.52 -8.12
N ILE A 781 -63.20 17.95 -8.03
CA ILE A 781 -64.33 17.12 -7.54
C ILE A 781 -64.45 15.83 -8.38
N LYS A 782 -64.42 15.93 -9.69
CA LYS A 782 -64.50 14.77 -10.57
C LYS A 782 -63.31 13.81 -10.40
N ALA A 783 -62.15 14.34 -10.20
CA ALA A 783 -60.92 13.52 -10.10
C ALA A 783 -60.79 12.86 -8.72
N THR A 784 -61.28 13.48 -7.65
CA THR A 784 -60.99 13.04 -6.26
C THR A 784 -62.22 12.58 -5.51
N ASN A 785 -63.41 12.67 -6.08
CA ASN A 785 -64.69 12.50 -5.36
C ASN A 785 -64.79 13.40 -4.10
N GLY A 786 -64.05 14.47 -4.07
CA GLY A 786 -64.01 15.40 -2.97
C GLY A 786 -65.09 16.48 -3.10
N ALA A 787 -65.13 17.44 -2.16
CA ALA A 787 -65.97 18.57 -2.15
C ALA A 787 -65.21 19.87 -1.92
N LEU A 788 -65.64 20.98 -2.45
CA LEU A 788 -65.16 22.30 -2.09
C LEU A 788 -65.58 22.59 -0.63
N ARG A 789 -64.64 22.93 0.21
CA ARG A 789 -64.95 23.31 1.60
C ARG A 789 -65.38 24.79 1.63
N SER A 790 -66.63 25.05 2.00
CA SER A 790 -67.09 26.40 2.30
C SER A 790 -66.38 26.88 3.57
N LEU A 791 -65.84 28.09 3.51
CA LEU A 791 -65.17 28.74 4.68
C LEU A 791 -66.19 28.99 5.78
#